data_0d15374fade8b31d25995a172dd6a03f
#
_entry.id   0d15374fade8b31d25995a172dd6a03f
#
_cell.length_a   1.000
_cell.length_b   1.000
_cell.length_c   1.000
_cell.angle_alpha   90.00
_cell.angle_beta   90.00
_cell.angle_gamma   90.00
#
_symmetry.space_group_name_H-M   'P 1'
#
loop_
_entity.id
_entity.type
_entity.pdbx_description
1 polymer ?
#
loop_
_entity_poly.entity_id
_entity_poly.type
_entity_poly.pdbx_seq_one_letter_code
_entity_poly.pdbx_strand_id
1 'polypeptide(L)'
;MTRTDPFKILSPNERWAPSQNQFEASNDAYEKLLPPLVYKIRLAVAAWRNNDYAGASDTTKSLLNFWFSHEHFIGQKPFSFYFSQREAIESIIYLYEIAKAKDKYDLMRFDSSQRVSTGMFGESWARYVIKMATGSGKTKVLGLTLVWSYFHKLYEADSDLSKDFLIIAPNIIVLNRLLKDFDGLKMFLDEPFIPENGMDDKDWKNDFQLTLHIQDELKPITASGNIFLTNVHRIFFNEEPEETVESIFLGAKPKPNADTSRGLDLGKILRSDKIKDLVVMNDEAHHIHDSSLAWFRSIEDISNKLKLKTGKGISLQADFSATPKHNNGAIFVQTITDYPLVEAIKQNVVKSPVLPDEVSRQKISEKDSADFVERYRDYIQLGYLEWEKQYEELKNMKTPILFIMTMSTKEADQAAAFLEMNYPLLKNSVLTIHTNNSGEIKETSSGKKDKEALETLRKAADDIDQDMSPYKAVVSVLMLREGWDVKNVTTIVGLRPFGADSKILPEQTIGRGLRKMFSLEMKENLVVVGTPAFIEFVESLKTEGVEFQYSPMGKGTRGTSAVIVEVDEDNPNKDLDKLDIPIPQMSPRIYREYKNLELIDVSAFQNERAGFKSFDADELKEIVFTDIDGKFSHKTIFKDTVPDYRNVISFYTDSILKESRLFSGFNILYPKVESFITYQLFKKDEAPFTVVLSDPQTMRNLSEAGPKHILYTSFKKAIDALTVTDKGSAEVKNFISLRLTKPKVAENQGYLIPKKSVFNKIIGDNEFELSFAADLENRFNDVIAYAKNTIGDGGVNFKMEYQAENGNIREYYPDFFVKTSDNTFFIVETKGREDLDDVRKIQRLKIWCEDINKVQSEYSYTPVYIKQEDWEKREKDLKTFKEVCKIFGVK
;
A
#
# COMPACT_ATOMS: atom_id res chain seq x y z
N MET A 1 -18.40 4.67 -7.24
CA MET A 1 -17.20 4.95 -8.07
C MET A 1 -17.49 4.69 -9.53
N THR A 2 -17.28 5.67 -10.40
CA THR A 2 -17.32 5.45 -11.85
C THR A 2 -16.17 4.47 -12.21
N ARG A 3 -16.56 3.34 -12.78
CA ARG A 3 -15.62 2.31 -13.23
C ARG A 3 -14.73 2.87 -14.34
N THR A 4 -13.42 2.76 -14.19
CA THR A 4 -12.47 3.10 -15.24
C THR A 4 -12.11 1.83 -16.02
N ASP A 5 -12.09 1.90 -17.33
CA ASP A 5 -11.69 0.79 -18.19
C ASP A 5 -10.19 0.50 -18.02
N PRO A 6 -9.75 -0.74 -17.66
CA PRO A 6 -8.35 -1.08 -17.49
C PRO A 6 -7.53 -1.07 -18.79
N PHE A 7 -8.19 -1.06 -19.94
CA PHE A 7 -7.54 -0.98 -21.25
C PHE A 7 -7.39 0.46 -21.76
N LYS A 8 -8.13 1.42 -21.19
CA LYS A 8 -8.04 2.83 -21.56
C LYS A 8 -6.65 3.38 -21.25
N ILE A 9 -6.02 4.01 -22.24
CA ILE A 9 -4.80 4.78 -22.05
C ILE A 9 -5.15 6.01 -21.20
N LEU A 10 -4.60 6.06 -20.00
CA LEU A 10 -4.76 7.17 -19.09
C LEU A 10 -3.61 8.17 -19.26
N SER A 11 -3.93 9.44 -19.24
CA SER A 11 -2.89 10.47 -19.13
C SER A 11 -2.22 10.42 -17.73
N PRO A 12 -0.99 10.92 -17.58
CA PRO A 12 -0.32 10.94 -16.28
C PRO A 12 -1.12 11.62 -15.17
N ASN A 13 -1.94 12.61 -15.51
CA ASN A 13 -2.78 13.34 -14.55
C ASN A 13 -4.10 12.60 -14.19
N GLU A 14 -4.51 11.61 -14.97
CA GLU A 14 -5.65 10.75 -14.67
C GLU A 14 -5.27 9.56 -13.75
N ARG A 15 -3.96 9.32 -13.58
CA ARG A 15 -3.46 8.28 -12.69
C ARG A 15 -3.69 8.66 -11.23
N TRP A 16 -3.90 7.65 -10.41
CA TRP A 16 -4.06 7.90 -8.98
C TRP A 16 -2.79 8.55 -8.41
N ALA A 17 -3.02 9.59 -7.62
CA ALA A 17 -2.01 10.19 -6.77
C ALA A 17 -2.66 10.45 -5.40
N PRO A 18 -1.90 10.39 -4.31
CA PRO A 18 -2.41 10.78 -3.00
C PRO A 18 -2.97 12.19 -3.07
N SER A 19 -4.13 12.41 -2.45
CA SER A 19 -4.68 13.75 -2.28
C SER A 19 -3.75 14.57 -1.39
N GLN A 20 -3.84 15.90 -1.51
CA GLN A 20 -3.07 16.79 -0.66
C GLN A 20 -3.27 16.48 0.83
N ASN A 21 -4.48 16.07 1.22
CA ASN A 21 -4.79 15.67 2.60
C ASN A 21 -4.13 14.37 3.04
N GLN A 22 -4.00 13.39 2.13
CA GLN A 22 -3.25 12.17 2.42
C GLN A 22 -1.76 12.47 2.59
N PHE A 23 -1.22 13.44 1.84
CA PHE A 23 0.12 13.96 2.06
C PHE A 23 0.26 14.66 3.41
N GLU A 24 -0.75 15.42 3.81
CA GLU A 24 -0.75 16.19 5.06
C GLU A 24 -1.07 15.33 6.28
N ALA A 25 -1.82 14.24 6.10
CA ALA A 25 -2.21 13.33 7.18
C ALA A 25 -1.12 12.39 7.68
N SER A 26 -0.04 12.20 6.94
CA SER A 26 1.05 11.30 7.29
C SER A 26 2.41 11.95 7.00
N ASN A 27 3.28 11.98 8.01
CA ASN A 27 4.65 12.48 7.88
C ASN A 27 5.44 11.75 6.80
N ASP A 28 5.16 10.46 6.65
CA ASP A 28 5.85 9.54 5.79
C ASP A 28 5.10 9.29 4.47
N ALA A 29 3.96 9.99 4.24
CA ALA A 29 3.10 9.75 3.08
C ALA A 29 3.86 9.86 1.76
N TYR A 30 4.77 10.82 1.67
CA TYR A 30 5.58 11.01 0.48
C TYR A 30 6.48 9.80 0.19
N GLU A 31 7.22 9.33 1.19
CA GLU A 31 8.14 8.19 1.03
C GLU A 31 7.41 6.84 0.95
N LYS A 32 6.22 6.75 1.56
CA LYS A 32 5.43 5.51 1.62
C LYS A 32 4.40 5.38 0.51
N LEU A 33 3.94 6.49 -0.07
CA LEU A 33 2.84 6.51 -1.04
C LEU A 33 3.24 6.89 -2.45
N LEU A 34 4.28 7.74 -2.63
CA LEU A 34 4.71 8.22 -3.94
C LEU A 34 6.15 7.83 -4.26
N PRO A 35 6.34 6.92 -5.21
CA PRO A 35 7.67 6.69 -5.78
C PRO A 35 8.20 7.97 -6.46
N PRO A 36 9.39 8.46 -6.08
CA PRO A 36 9.86 9.79 -6.49
C PRO A 36 10.12 9.94 -7.99
N LEU A 37 10.40 8.83 -8.69
CA LEU A 37 10.75 8.83 -10.11
C LEU A 37 9.54 8.74 -11.03
N VAL A 38 8.45 8.12 -10.57
CA VAL A 38 7.33 7.66 -11.41
C VAL A 38 6.66 8.79 -12.18
N TYR A 39 6.43 9.94 -11.56
CA TYR A 39 5.69 11.03 -12.22
C TYR A 39 6.40 11.55 -13.48
N LYS A 40 7.70 11.86 -13.40
CA LYS A 40 8.47 12.32 -14.56
C LYS A 40 8.65 11.23 -15.61
N ILE A 41 8.80 9.96 -15.16
CA ILE A 41 8.87 8.82 -16.10
C ILE A 41 7.56 8.69 -16.86
N ARG A 42 6.40 8.75 -16.19
CA ARG A 42 5.08 8.73 -16.85
C ARG A 42 4.93 9.82 -17.91
N LEU A 43 5.33 11.06 -17.58
CA LEU A 43 5.29 12.18 -18.53
C LEU A 43 6.16 11.88 -19.77
N ALA A 44 7.38 11.41 -19.54
CA ALA A 44 8.31 11.10 -20.62
C ALA A 44 7.83 9.95 -21.49
N VAL A 45 7.33 8.86 -20.88
CA VAL A 45 6.79 7.70 -21.59
C VAL A 45 5.52 8.05 -22.36
N ALA A 46 4.62 8.87 -21.79
CA ALA A 46 3.43 9.33 -22.50
C ALA A 46 3.80 10.17 -23.73
N ALA A 47 4.76 11.08 -23.59
CA ALA A 47 5.26 11.88 -24.72
C ALA A 47 5.94 11.01 -25.80
N TRP A 48 6.73 10.02 -25.36
CA TRP A 48 7.39 9.06 -26.26
C TRP A 48 6.39 8.18 -27.04
N ARG A 49 5.37 7.65 -26.36
CA ARG A 49 4.27 6.92 -26.97
C ARG A 49 3.53 7.78 -28.01
N ASN A 50 3.20 9.03 -27.65
CA ASN A 50 2.50 9.95 -28.54
C ASN A 50 3.36 10.38 -29.74
N ASN A 51 4.68 10.23 -29.66
CA ASN A 51 5.62 10.47 -30.75
C ASN A 51 6.04 9.15 -31.46
N ASP A 52 5.14 8.20 -31.52
CA ASP A 52 5.30 6.92 -32.21
C ASP A 52 6.62 6.19 -31.89
N TYR A 53 6.96 6.17 -30.59
CA TYR A 53 8.16 5.53 -30.06
C TYR A 53 9.46 5.97 -30.76
N ALA A 54 9.57 7.25 -31.06
CA ALA A 54 10.73 7.81 -31.75
C ALA A 54 12.04 7.42 -31.06
N GLY A 55 13.04 7.00 -31.83
CA GLY A 55 14.37 6.60 -31.35
C GLY A 55 14.45 5.16 -30.83
N ALA A 56 13.35 4.42 -30.77
CA ALA A 56 13.39 2.99 -30.50
C ALA A 56 13.92 2.20 -31.73
N SER A 57 14.57 1.06 -31.43
CA SER A 57 15.00 0.11 -32.46
C SER A 57 13.82 -0.47 -33.24
N ASP A 58 14.08 -1.01 -34.41
CA ASP A 58 13.04 -1.64 -35.22
C ASP A 58 12.44 -2.85 -34.48
N THR A 59 13.25 -3.62 -33.78
CA THR A 59 12.80 -4.73 -32.94
C THR A 59 11.83 -4.27 -31.84
N THR A 60 12.16 -3.20 -31.14
CA THR A 60 11.31 -2.65 -30.09
C THR A 60 9.99 -2.13 -30.66
N LYS A 61 10.01 -1.42 -31.77
CA LYS A 61 8.78 -0.92 -32.43
C LYS A 61 7.88 -2.06 -32.89
N SER A 62 8.47 -3.11 -33.51
CA SER A 62 7.73 -4.29 -33.93
C SER A 62 7.02 -4.96 -32.76
N LEU A 63 7.71 -5.16 -31.64
CA LEU A 63 7.14 -5.77 -30.42
C LEU A 63 6.05 -4.89 -29.80
N LEU A 64 6.27 -3.58 -29.62
CA LEU A 64 5.27 -2.67 -29.07
C LEU A 64 4.02 -2.57 -29.95
N ASN A 65 4.22 -2.55 -31.30
CA ASN A 65 3.11 -2.57 -32.24
C ASN A 65 2.34 -3.89 -32.17
N PHE A 66 3.02 -5.01 -32.15
CA PHE A 66 2.40 -6.32 -31.98
C PHE A 66 1.58 -6.40 -30.71
N TRP A 67 2.14 -6.07 -29.54
CA TRP A 67 1.46 -6.23 -28.26
C TRP A 67 0.27 -5.30 -28.07
N PHE A 68 0.31 -4.08 -28.61
CA PHE A 68 -0.64 -3.03 -28.21
C PHE A 68 -1.48 -2.45 -29.36
N SER A 69 -1.17 -2.81 -30.61
CA SER A 69 -1.92 -2.30 -31.76
C SER A 69 -2.59 -3.42 -32.57
N HIS A 70 -2.19 -4.68 -32.38
CA HIS A 70 -2.84 -5.83 -33.03
C HIS A 70 -3.94 -6.40 -32.14
N GLU A 71 -4.97 -6.96 -32.79
CA GLU A 71 -5.99 -7.75 -32.09
C GLU A 71 -5.44 -9.14 -31.76
N HIS A 72 -5.63 -9.58 -30.53
CA HIS A 72 -5.18 -10.89 -30.06
C HIS A 72 -6.34 -11.74 -29.56
N PHE A 73 -6.17 -13.05 -29.66
CA PHE A 73 -7.10 -14.04 -29.15
C PHE A 73 -6.34 -15.15 -28.40
N ILE A 74 -6.90 -15.60 -27.28
CA ILE A 74 -6.48 -16.82 -26.60
C ILE A 74 -7.63 -17.82 -26.77
N GLY A 75 -7.43 -18.82 -27.61
CA GLY A 75 -8.52 -19.66 -28.13
C GLY A 75 -9.51 -18.81 -28.93
N GLN A 76 -10.78 -18.75 -28.47
CA GLN A 76 -11.82 -17.94 -29.12
C GLN A 76 -12.13 -16.62 -28.38
N LYS A 77 -11.40 -16.31 -27.29
CA LYS A 77 -11.65 -15.13 -26.48
C LYS A 77 -10.69 -14.01 -26.86
N PRO A 78 -11.19 -12.78 -27.07
CA PRO A 78 -10.32 -11.63 -27.32
C PRO A 78 -9.42 -11.41 -26.10
N PHE A 79 -8.17 -11.07 -26.35
CA PHE A 79 -7.17 -10.78 -25.35
C PHE A 79 -6.53 -9.43 -25.61
N SER A 80 -6.28 -8.68 -24.56
CA SER A 80 -5.49 -7.45 -24.59
C SER A 80 -4.75 -7.27 -23.27
N PHE A 81 -3.59 -6.68 -23.34
CA PHE A 81 -2.85 -6.29 -22.12
C PHE A 81 -3.50 -5.06 -21.49
N TYR A 82 -3.55 -5.01 -20.16
CA TYR A 82 -4.01 -3.83 -19.43
C TYR A 82 -3.10 -2.64 -19.67
N PHE A 83 -3.65 -1.44 -19.58
CA PHE A 83 -2.84 -0.23 -19.72
C PHE A 83 -1.71 -0.17 -18.67
N SER A 84 -1.94 -0.65 -17.46
CA SER A 84 -0.90 -0.74 -16.41
C SER A 84 0.27 -1.66 -16.82
N GLN A 85 0.01 -2.75 -17.55
CA GLN A 85 1.03 -3.66 -18.07
C GLN A 85 1.80 -3.01 -19.22
N ARG A 86 1.07 -2.33 -20.13
CA ARG A 86 1.65 -1.53 -21.22
C ARG A 86 2.57 -0.44 -20.67
N GLU A 87 2.09 0.39 -19.74
CA GLU A 87 2.89 1.45 -19.14
C GLU A 87 4.15 0.90 -18.46
N ALA A 88 4.05 -0.26 -17.81
CA ALA A 88 5.17 -0.88 -17.13
C ALA A 88 6.28 -1.29 -18.11
N ILE A 89 5.96 -2.03 -19.18
CA ILE A 89 6.97 -2.43 -20.17
C ILE A 89 7.49 -1.24 -20.96
N GLU A 90 6.64 -0.29 -21.34
CA GLU A 90 7.06 0.95 -21.99
C GLU A 90 8.05 1.76 -21.12
N SER A 91 7.85 1.79 -19.82
CA SER A 91 8.76 2.49 -18.88
C SER A 91 10.12 1.80 -18.79
N ILE A 92 10.15 0.46 -18.76
CA ILE A 92 11.39 -0.32 -18.77
C ILE A 92 12.17 -0.02 -20.06
N ILE A 93 11.50 -0.14 -21.21
CA ILE A 93 12.10 0.09 -22.52
C ILE A 93 12.59 1.53 -22.66
N TYR A 94 11.75 2.50 -22.33
CA TYR A 94 12.09 3.92 -22.42
C TYR A 94 13.34 4.27 -21.63
N LEU A 95 13.39 3.84 -20.37
CA LEU A 95 14.53 4.12 -19.50
C LEU A 95 15.80 3.46 -20.01
N TYR A 96 15.73 2.21 -20.42
CA TYR A 96 16.91 1.45 -20.84
C TYR A 96 17.40 1.83 -22.23
N GLU A 97 16.48 1.86 -23.23
CA GLU A 97 16.84 2.01 -24.64
C GLU A 97 16.91 3.49 -25.07
N ILE A 98 15.97 4.33 -24.64
CA ILE A 98 15.85 5.71 -25.09
C ILE A 98 16.59 6.68 -24.17
N ALA A 99 16.26 6.68 -22.90
CA ALA A 99 16.84 7.57 -21.92
C ALA A 99 18.26 7.17 -21.48
N LYS A 100 18.67 5.92 -21.81
CA LYS A 100 19.96 5.31 -21.39
C LYS A 100 20.22 5.41 -19.90
N ALA A 101 19.18 5.29 -19.08
CA ALA A 101 19.23 5.41 -17.64
C ALA A 101 19.75 4.11 -16.99
N LYS A 102 21.02 3.80 -17.21
CA LYS A 102 21.64 2.51 -16.82
C LYS A 102 22.29 2.52 -15.46
N ASP A 103 22.28 3.63 -14.75
CA ASP A 103 22.81 3.75 -13.39
C ASP A 103 21.97 4.71 -12.53
N LYS A 104 22.36 4.85 -11.26
CA LYS A 104 21.70 5.72 -10.30
C LYS A 104 21.70 7.20 -10.67
N TYR A 105 22.75 7.69 -11.29
CA TYR A 105 22.87 9.10 -11.67
C TYR A 105 21.88 9.43 -12.79
N ASP A 106 21.70 8.51 -13.71
CA ASP A 106 20.74 8.62 -14.79
C ASP A 106 19.30 8.58 -14.28
N LEU A 107 18.99 7.68 -13.32
CA LEU A 107 17.66 7.58 -12.71
C LEU A 107 17.30 8.84 -11.92
N MET A 108 18.26 9.46 -11.24
CA MET A 108 18.02 10.69 -10.48
C MET A 108 17.51 11.86 -11.33
N ARG A 109 17.73 11.85 -12.65
CA ARG A 109 17.14 12.87 -13.57
C ARG A 109 15.62 12.88 -13.54
N PHE A 110 15.02 11.75 -13.21
CA PHE A 110 13.57 11.58 -13.11
C PHE A 110 13.01 11.88 -11.71
N ASP A 111 13.84 12.25 -10.76
CA ASP A 111 13.35 12.62 -9.43
C ASP A 111 12.46 13.87 -9.50
N SER A 112 11.17 13.68 -9.16
CA SER A 112 10.19 14.77 -9.04
C SER A 112 10.20 15.40 -7.65
N SER A 113 10.80 14.71 -6.67
CA SER A 113 10.78 15.11 -5.26
C SER A 113 11.94 16.02 -4.86
N GLN A 114 13.02 16.01 -5.63
CA GLN A 114 14.31 16.62 -5.29
C GLN A 114 14.97 16.06 -4.00
N ARG A 115 14.64 14.80 -3.62
CA ARG A 115 15.07 14.16 -2.38
C ARG A 115 15.95 12.94 -2.60
N VAL A 116 15.93 12.43 -3.83
CA VAL A 116 16.71 11.24 -4.17
C VAL A 116 18.21 11.59 -4.14
N SER A 117 18.95 10.82 -3.36
CA SER A 117 20.40 10.91 -3.28
C SER A 117 21.07 9.62 -3.75
N THR A 118 22.32 9.71 -4.15
CA THR A 118 23.10 8.56 -4.61
C THR A 118 23.29 7.48 -3.55
N GLY A 119 23.24 7.86 -2.26
CA GLY A 119 23.35 6.93 -1.13
C GLY A 119 22.11 6.05 -0.91
N MET A 120 20.98 6.36 -1.56
CA MET A 120 19.77 5.54 -1.51
C MET A 120 19.83 4.34 -2.45
N PHE A 121 20.81 4.30 -3.36
CA PHE A 121 21.02 3.21 -4.31
C PHE A 121 22.18 2.33 -3.83
N GLY A 122 21.89 1.06 -3.58
CA GLY A 122 22.91 0.09 -3.17
C GLY A 122 23.71 -0.50 -4.35
N GLU A 123 23.17 -0.40 -5.57
CA GLU A 123 23.71 -1.02 -6.79
C GLU A 123 24.44 -0.02 -7.70
N SER A 124 25.26 -0.58 -8.62
CA SER A 124 25.97 0.17 -9.67
C SER A 124 25.60 -0.26 -11.11
N TRP A 125 24.48 -0.92 -11.26
CA TRP A 125 23.90 -1.38 -12.54
C TRP A 125 22.47 -0.90 -12.70
N ALA A 126 21.89 -1.06 -13.91
CA ALA A 126 20.50 -0.75 -14.18
C ALA A 126 19.58 -1.63 -13.31
N ARG A 127 18.89 -1.03 -12.35
CA ARG A 127 17.88 -1.68 -11.50
C ARG A 127 16.58 -0.92 -11.56
N TYR A 128 15.53 -1.58 -11.99
CA TYR A 128 14.20 -1.01 -12.12
C TYR A 128 13.21 -1.81 -11.28
N VAL A 129 12.45 -1.11 -10.46
CA VAL A 129 11.42 -1.71 -9.61
C VAL A 129 10.04 -1.40 -10.20
N ILE A 130 9.28 -2.44 -10.44
CA ILE A 130 7.96 -2.41 -11.05
C ILE A 130 6.93 -2.68 -9.94
N LYS A 131 6.25 -1.62 -9.47
CA LYS A 131 5.19 -1.73 -8.48
C LYS A 131 3.85 -1.93 -9.16
N MET A 132 3.24 -3.09 -8.92
CA MET A 132 1.93 -3.45 -9.45
C MET A 132 1.13 -4.21 -8.39
N ALA A 133 -0.12 -3.82 -8.16
CA ALA A 133 -1.02 -4.46 -7.21
C ALA A 133 -1.11 -5.98 -7.40
N THR A 134 -1.35 -6.70 -6.32
CA THR A 134 -1.56 -8.16 -6.38
C THR A 134 -2.73 -8.47 -7.32
N GLY A 135 -2.58 -9.49 -8.18
CA GLY A 135 -3.62 -9.89 -9.14
C GLY A 135 -3.68 -9.07 -10.43
N SER A 136 -2.83 -8.05 -10.62
CA SER A 136 -2.81 -7.21 -11.83
C SER A 136 -1.97 -7.75 -12.99
N GLY A 137 -1.37 -8.93 -12.85
CA GLY A 137 -0.61 -9.60 -13.91
C GLY A 137 0.86 -9.20 -13.99
N LYS A 138 1.56 -9.04 -12.87
CA LYS A 138 3.03 -8.83 -12.80
C LYS A 138 3.81 -9.80 -13.68
N THR A 139 3.44 -11.09 -13.67
CA THR A 139 4.10 -12.14 -14.48
C THR A 139 4.03 -11.86 -15.98
N LYS A 140 2.96 -11.16 -16.44
CA LYS A 140 2.86 -10.75 -17.86
C LYS A 140 3.93 -9.72 -18.21
N VAL A 141 4.15 -8.72 -17.35
CA VAL A 141 5.19 -7.70 -17.57
C VAL A 141 6.58 -8.32 -17.51
N LEU A 142 6.80 -9.28 -16.61
CA LEU A 142 8.03 -10.06 -16.56
C LEU A 142 8.27 -10.80 -17.88
N GLY A 143 7.25 -11.46 -18.42
CA GLY A 143 7.32 -12.13 -19.73
C GLY A 143 7.59 -11.18 -20.88
N LEU A 144 6.91 -10.03 -20.94
CA LEU A 144 7.16 -8.99 -21.94
C LEU A 144 8.60 -8.47 -21.89
N THR A 145 9.13 -8.27 -20.68
CA THR A 145 10.51 -7.82 -20.47
C THR A 145 11.52 -8.86 -20.97
N LEU A 146 11.25 -10.13 -20.69
CA LEU A 146 12.08 -11.24 -21.16
C LEU A 146 12.10 -11.31 -22.70
N VAL A 147 10.92 -11.29 -23.33
CA VAL A 147 10.78 -11.35 -24.79
C VAL A 147 11.46 -10.14 -25.45
N TRP A 148 11.26 -8.94 -24.92
CA TRP A 148 11.94 -7.75 -25.41
C TRP A 148 13.47 -7.87 -25.33
N SER A 149 14.00 -8.23 -24.14
CA SER A 149 15.44 -8.39 -23.96
C SER A 149 16.03 -9.44 -24.91
N TYR A 150 15.34 -10.58 -25.05
CA TYR A 150 15.77 -11.67 -25.93
C TYR A 150 15.89 -11.23 -27.40
N PHE A 151 14.81 -10.68 -27.97
CA PHE A 151 14.80 -10.29 -29.36
C PHE A 151 15.63 -9.06 -29.66
N HIS A 152 15.67 -8.10 -28.74
CA HIS A 152 16.56 -6.95 -28.86
C HIS A 152 18.03 -7.40 -28.91
N LYS A 153 18.42 -8.38 -28.08
CA LYS A 153 19.77 -8.94 -28.08
C LYS A 153 20.04 -9.75 -29.35
N LEU A 154 19.02 -10.40 -29.91
CA LEU A 154 19.17 -11.25 -31.07
C LEU A 154 19.28 -10.45 -32.37
N TYR A 155 18.49 -9.40 -32.53
CA TYR A 155 18.34 -8.66 -33.76
C TYR A 155 19.08 -7.33 -33.81
N GLU A 156 19.41 -6.74 -32.67
CA GLU A 156 20.12 -5.47 -32.60
C GLU A 156 21.60 -5.69 -32.28
N ALA A 157 22.49 -5.34 -33.24
CA ALA A 157 23.93 -5.62 -33.14
C ALA A 157 24.61 -4.99 -31.91
N ASP A 158 24.20 -3.79 -31.54
CA ASP A 158 24.78 -3.04 -30.40
C ASP A 158 24.02 -3.21 -29.08
N SER A 159 23.20 -4.25 -28.95
CA SER A 159 22.41 -4.50 -27.78
C SER A 159 23.26 -4.86 -26.56
N ASP A 160 23.07 -4.12 -25.46
CA ASP A 160 23.65 -4.43 -24.15
C ASP A 160 22.74 -5.34 -23.30
N LEU A 161 21.57 -5.75 -23.82
CA LEU A 161 20.66 -6.69 -23.17
C LEU A 161 21.20 -8.12 -23.24
N SER A 162 20.42 -9.10 -22.80
CA SER A 162 20.82 -10.51 -22.75
C SER A 162 19.75 -11.43 -23.30
N LYS A 163 20.18 -12.61 -23.74
CA LYS A 163 19.35 -13.80 -23.99
C LYS A 163 19.37 -14.78 -22.81
N ASP A 164 20.15 -14.47 -21.78
CA ASP A 164 20.31 -15.28 -20.59
C ASP A 164 19.64 -14.58 -19.40
N PHE A 165 18.77 -15.31 -18.72
CA PHE A 165 17.89 -14.76 -17.67
C PHE A 165 18.04 -15.55 -16.39
N LEU A 166 18.19 -14.86 -15.26
CA LEU A 166 18.12 -15.44 -13.93
C LEU A 166 16.84 -14.93 -13.26
N ILE A 167 15.89 -15.83 -13.05
CA ILE A 167 14.62 -15.51 -12.40
C ILE A 167 14.66 -16.07 -10.98
N ILE A 168 14.51 -15.19 -9.99
CA ILE A 168 14.61 -15.52 -8.59
C ILE A 168 13.24 -15.37 -7.92
N ALA A 169 12.76 -16.45 -7.33
CA ALA A 169 11.56 -16.47 -6.50
C ALA A 169 11.94 -16.43 -5.00
N PRO A 170 11.11 -15.83 -4.12
CA PRO A 170 11.41 -15.76 -2.69
C PRO A 170 11.32 -17.12 -1.99
N ASN A 171 10.50 -18.03 -2.50
CA ASN A 171 10.25 -19.34 -1.91
C ASN A 171 9.83 -20.38 -2.95
N ILE A 172 9.70 -21.65 -2.52
CA ILE A 172 9.37 -22.78 -3.39
C ILE A 172 7.95 -22.68 -3.98
N ILE A 173 7.01 -22.05 -3.32
CA ILE A 173 5.61 -21.94 -3.77
C ILE A 173 5.52 -20.99 -4.96
N VAL A 174 6.17 -19.83 -4.85
CA VAL A 174 6.29 -18.88 -5.96
C VAL A 174 7.05 -19.52 -7.13
N LEU A 175 8.12 -20.25 -6.84
CA LEU A 175 8.88 -21.00 -7.85
C LEU A 175 7.98 -21.98 -8.59
N ASN A 176 7.18 -22.80 -7.90
CA ASN A 176 6.29 -23.78 -8.51
C ASN A 176 5.22 -23.11 -9.39
N ARG A 177 4.72 -21.93 -8.98
CA ARG A 177 3.80 -21.15 -9.80
C ARG A 177 4.47 -20.70 -11.10
N LEU A 178 5.67 -20.11 -11.01
CA LEU A 178 6.44 -19.69 -12.17
C LEU A 178 6.78 -20.88 -13.09
N LEU A 179 7.07 -22.05 -12.50
CA LEU A 179 7.28 -23.27 -13.26
C LEU A 179 6.08 -23.65 -14.12
N LYS A 180 4.85 -23.53 -13.61
CA LYS A 180 3.64 -23.80 -14.41
C LYS A 180 3.54 -22.89 -15.65
N ASP A 181 3.94 -21.63 -15.50
CA ASP A 181 3.91 -20.63 -16.58
C ASP A 181 5.07 -20.83 -17.59
N PHE A 182 6.25 -21.23 -17.10
CA PHE A 182 7.46 -21.34 -17.91
C PHE A 182 7.72 -22.75 -18.48
N ASP A 183 7.08 -23.80 -17.92
CA ASP A 183 7.28 -25.18 -18.41
C ASP A 183 6.83 -25.32 -19.86
N GLY A 184 7.74 -25.83 -20.69
CA GLY A 184 7.54 -25.91 -22.13
C GLY A 184 7.40 -24.55 -22.80
N LEU A 185 7.79 -23.46 -22.16
CA LEU A 185 7.63 -22.08 -22.65
C LEU A 185 6.17 -21.71 -22.97
N LYS A 186 5.21 -22.39 -22.36
CA LYS A 186 3.77 -22.29 -22.65
C LYS A 186 3.26 -20.85 -22.64
N MET A 187 3.59 -20.09 -21.60
CA MET A 187 3.15 -18.69 -21.49
C MET A 187 3.51 -17.88 -22.75
N PHE A 188 4.70 -18.12 -23.32
CA PHE A 188 5.19 -17.35 -24.46
C PHE A 188 4.60 -17.83 -25.79
N LEU A 189 4.26 -19.12 -25.91
CA LEU A 189 3.77 -19.74 -27.14
C LEU A 189 2.23 -19.72 -27.23
N ASP A 190 1.54 -19.88 -26.11
CA ASP A 190 0.08 -19.98 -26.05
C ASP A 190 -0.60 -18.59 -25.92
N GLU A 191 0.13 -17.58 -25.50
CA GLU A 191 -0.36 -16.21 -25.37
C GLU A 191 0.40 -15.26 -26.31
N PRO A 192 -0.13 -14.07 -26.63
CA PRO A 192 0.45 -13.18 -27.64
C PRO A 192 1.68 -12.41 -27.14
N PHE A 193 2.71 -13.12 -26.72
CA PHE A 193 4.00 -12.54 -26.34
C PHE A 193 4.94 -12.39 -27.55
N ILE A 194 4.87 -13.34 -28.48
CA ILE A 194 5.80 -13.45 -29.60
C ILE A 194 5.04 -13.26 -30.93
N PRO A 195 5.49 -12.35 -31.80
CA PRO A 195 4.89 -12.17 -33.10
C PRO A 195 4.94 -13.46 -33.95
N GLU A 196 4.05 -13.56 -34.94
CA GLU A 196 4.08 -14.65 -35.90
C GLU A 196 5.31 -14.55 -36.83
N ASN A 197 5.80 -15.71 -37.31
CA ASN A 197 6.88 -15.74 -38.25
C ASN A 197 6.50 -14.99 -39.54
N GLY A 198 7.43 -14.21 -40.06
CA GLY A 198 7.24 -13.38 -41.27
C GLY A 198 6.79 -11.95 -40.95
N MET A 199 6.43 -11.61 -39.73
CA MET A 199 6.18 -10.23 -39.35
C MET A 199 7.50 -9.45 -39.36
N ASP A 200 7.54 -8.33 -40.11
CA ASP A 200 8.73 -7.50 -40.33
C ASP A 200 9.95 -8.28 -40.81
N ASP A 201 9.72 -9.29 -41.69
CA ASP A 201 10.71 -10.18 -42.29
C ASP A 201 11.57 -10.96 -41.26
N LYS A 202 11.03 -11.26 -40.08
CA LYS A 202 11.70 -12.02 -39.01
C LYS A 202 10.97 -13.32 -38.67
N ASP A 203 11.74 -14.34 -38.25
CA ASP A 203 11.23 -15.65 -37.87
C ASP A 203 11.00 -15.77 -36.35
N TRP A 204 10.20 -14.86 -35.79
CA TRP A 204 10.04 -14.63 -34.36
C TRP A 204 9.86 -15.91 -33.54
N LYS A 205 8.92 -16.76 -33.90
CA LYS A 205 8.65 -18.01 -33.15
C LYS A 205 9.76 -19.04 -33.30
N ASN A 206 10.34 -19.15 -34.49
CA ASN A 206 11.43 -20.09 -34.75
C ASN A 206 12.73 -19.65 -34.07
N ASP A 207 12.96 -18.35 -34.00
CA ASP A 207 14.16 -17.75 -33.39
C ASP A 207 14.09 -17.71 -31.88
N PHE A 208 12.90 -17.87 -31.24
CA PHE A 208 12.74 -17.92 -29.81
C PHE A 208 13.12 -19.27 -29.23
N GLN A 209 14.41 -19.45 -28.97
CA GLN A 209 15.01 -20.71 -28.54
C GLN A 209 15.66 -20.54 -27.15
N LEU A 210 14.92 -20.84 -26.12
CA LEU A 210 15.37 -20.75 -24.71
C LEU A 210 15.41 -22.15 -24.07
N THR A 211 16.46 -22.40 -23.31
CA THR A 211 16.57 -23.58 -22.46
C THR A 211 16.20 -23.23 -21.04
N LEU A 212 15.16 -23.88 -20.51
CA LEU A 212 14.76 -23.72 -19.10
C LEU A 212 15.60 -24.65 -18.21
N HIS A 213 16.31 -24.05 -17.26
CA HIS A 213 17.03 -24.69 -16.18
C HIS A 213 16.30 -24.44 -14.87
N ILE A 214 15.98 -25.50 -14.15
CA ILE A 214 15.36 -25.43 -12.82
C ILE A 214 16.45 -25.73 -11.78
N GLN A 215 16.32 -25.18 -10.61
CA GLN A 215 17.35 -25.26 -9.54
C GLN A 215 17.91 -26.66 -9.29
N ASP A 216 17.11 -27.71 -9.42
CA ASP A 216 17.51 -29.10 -9.17
C ASP A 216 17.88 -29.84 -10.47
N GLU A 217 17.72 -29.19 -11.65
CA GLU A 217 17.95 -29.78 -12.96
C GLU A 217 18.64 -28.83 -13.94
N LEU A 218 19.95 -28.77 -13.83
CA LEU A 218 20.76 -27.95 -14.74
C LEU A 218 21.02 -28.71 -16.06
N LYS A 219 20.34 -28.29 -17.12
CA LYS A 219 20.58 -28.78 -18.49
C LYS A 219 21.89 -28.21 -19.06
N PRO A 220 22.39 -28.70 -20.19
CA PRO A 220 23.53 -28.05 -20.85
C PRO A 220 23.21 -26.62 -21.25
N ILE A 221 24.09 -25.68 -20.90
CA ILE A 221 23.97 -24.27 -21.24
C ILE A 221 24.09 -24.12 -22.76
N THR A 222 23.13 -23.38 -23.34
CA THR A 222 23.06 -23.15 -24.79
C THR A 222 23.53 -21.75 -25.18
N ALA A 223 23.94 -21.56 -26.42
CA ALA A 223 24.29 -20.24 -26.94
C ALA A 223 23.05 -19.47 -27.49
N SER A 224 21.94 -20.18 -27.71
CA SER A 224 20.68 -19.59 -28.17
C SER A 224 19.99 -18.78 -27.09
N GLY A 225 20.15 -19.17 -25.81
CA GLY A 225 19.62 -18.44 -24.65
C GLY A 225 19.18 -19.40 -23.56
N ASN A 226 19.16 -18.91 -22.32
CA ASN A 226 18.90 -19.71 -21.13
C ASN A 226 18.01 -18.97 -20.14
N ILE A 227 17.08 -19.68 -19.49
CA ILE A 227 16.34 -19.22 -18.32
C ILE A 227 16.77 -20.06 -17.12
N PHE A 228 17.37 -19.44 -16.13
CA PHE A 228 17.72 -20.07 -14.84
C PHE A 228 16.65 -19.67 -13.82
N LEU A 229 15.82 -20.62 -13.42
CA LEU A 229 14.71 -20.42 -12.49
C LEU A 229 15.03 -21.05 -11.13
N THR A 230 15.08 -20.25 -10.08
CA THR A 230 15.49 -20.70 -8.75
C THR A 230 14.80 -19.92 -7.64
N ASN A 231 14.88 -20.42 -6.41
CA ASN A 231 14.59 -19.64 -5.22
C ASN A 231 15.87 -19.11 -4.56
N VAL A 232 15.72 -18.05 -3.78
CA VAL A 232 16.86 -17.37 -3.13
C VAL A 232 17.72 -18.28 -2.24
N HIS A 233 17.08 -19.24 -1.55
CA HIS A 233 17.77 -20.14 -0.61
C HIS A 233 18.61 -21.24 -1.28
N ARG A 234 18.48 -21.37 -2.60
CA ARG A 234 19.17 -22.36 -3.41
C ARG A 234 20.27 -21.75 -4.31
N ILE A 235 20.51 -20.46 -4.15
CA ILE A 235 21.60 -19.77 -4.84
C ILE A 235 22.87 -19.89 -4.01
N PHE A 236 23.92 -20.43 -4.61
CA PHE A 236 25.24 -20.51 -3.97
C PHE A 236 26.36 -20.41 -4.99
N PHE A 237 27.53 -20.04 -4.51
CA PHE A 237 28.77 -20.06 -5.28
C PHE A 237 29.65 -21.18 -4.73
N ASN A 238 29.97 -22.22 -5.50
CA ASN A 238 31.09 -23.10 -5.23
C ASN A 238 32.36 -22.32 -5.55
N GLU A 239 32.96 -21.73 -4.56
CA GLU A 239 34.38 -21.34 -4.63
C GLU A 239 35.18 -22.62 -4.56
N GLU A 240 36.05 -22.89 -5.53
CA GLU A 240 37.06 -23.87 -5.33
C GLU A 240 37.84 -23.40 -4.13
N PRO A 241 38.03 -24.25 -3.08
CA PRO A 241 38.80 -23.85 -1.92
C PRO A 241 40.17 -23.37 -2.41
N GLU A 242 40.51 -22.12 -2.14
CA GLU A 242 41.87 -21.68 -2.30
C GLU A 242 42.75 -22.71 -1.57
N GLU A 243 43.66 -23.34 -2.29
CA GLU A 243 44.58 -24.27 -1.73
C GLU A 243 45.43 -23.49 -0.69
N THR A 244 44.98 -23.52 0.55
CA THR A 244 45.76 -22.96 1.64
C THR A 244 46.99 -23.89 1.86
N VAL A 245 48.13 -23.32 2.21
CA VAL A 245 49.34 -24.08 2.50
C VAL A 245 49.08 -25.22 3.51
N GLU A 246 48.12 -25.03 4.42
CA GLU A 246 47.64 -26.05 5.37
C GLU A 246 46.85 -27.18 4.71
N SER A 247 46.04 -26.92 3.69
CA SER A 247 45.26 -27.96 2.99
C SER A 247 46.15 -28.84 2.11
N ILE A 248 47.19 -28.26 1.55
CA ILE A 248 48.21 -28.99 0.76
C ILE A 248 49.01 -29.95 1.68
N PHE A 249 49.30 -29.53 2.91
CA PHE A 249 50.10 -30.33 3.86
C PHE A 249 49.33 -31.37 4.67
N LEU A 250 48.02 -31.12 4.95
CA LEU A 250 47.21 -31.96 5.84
C LEU A 250 46.26 -32.91 5.10
N GLY A 251 46.14 -32.82 3.80
CA GLY A 251 45.32 -33.73 2.99
C GLY A 251 43.81 -33.69 3.32
N ALA A 252 43.34 -32.71 4.08
CA ALA A 252 41.97 -32.58 4.50
C ALA A 252 41.19 -31.78 3.46
N LYS A 253 40.42 -32.45 2.59
CA LYS A 253 39.39 -31.78 1.82
C LYS A 253 38.33 -31.26 2.78
N PRO A 254 37.97 -29.96 2.75
CA PRO A 254 36.85 -29.45 3.53
C PRO A 254 35.57 -30.22 3.12
N LYS A 255 34.85 -30.73 4.11
CA LYS A 255 33.54 -31.37 3.85
C LYS A 255 32.64 -30.31 3.26
N PRO A 256 32.06 -30.52 2.07
CA PRO A 256 31.04 -29.61 1.56
C PRO A 256 29.88 -29.52 2.56
N ASN A 257 29.40 -28.32 2.82
CA ASN A 257 28.17 -28.12 3.60
C ASN A 257 27.08 -29.02 3.03
N ALA A 258 26.41 -29.78 3.86
CA ALA A 258 25.61 -30.96 3.51
C ALA A 258 24.42 -30.72 2.58
N ASP A 259 24.17 -29.48 2.10
CA ASP A 259 22.97 -29.13 1.31
C ASP A 259 23.22 -28.47 -0.06
N THR A 260 24.48 -28.41 -0.49
CA THR A 260 24.86 -27.84 -1.82
C THR A 260 24.52 -28.76 -3.00
N SER A 261 24.08 -29.99 -2.75
CA SER A 261 23.80 -30.97 -3.81
C SER A 261 22.49 -30.73 -4.59
N ARG A 262 21.65 -29.79 -4.16
CA ARG A 262 20.32 -29.50 -4.73
C ARG A 262 20.09 -28.04 -5.09
N GLY A 263 21.11 -27.23 -5.24
CA GLY A 263 20.97 -25.82 -5.57
C GLY A 263 21.52 -25.47 -6.94
N LEU A 264 21.25 -24.25 -7.38
CA LEU A 264 21.79 -23.68 -8.61
C LEU A 264 23.21 -23.15 -8.35
N ASP A 265 24.23 -23.83 -8.88
CA ASP A 265 25.62 -23.38 -8.81
C ASP A 265 25.87 -22.25 -9.81
N LEU A 266 25.71 -21.02 -9.34
CA LEU A 266 25.98 -19.82 -10.13
C LEU A 266 27.46 -19.71 -10.54
N GLY A 267 28.37 -20.23 -9.73
CA GLY A 267 29.80 -20.28 -10.10
C GLY A 267 30.01 -21.07 -11.38
N LYS A 268 29.36 -22.23 -11.52
CA LYS A 268 29.41 -23.06 -12.73
C LYS A 268 28.78 -22.37 -13.93
N ILE A 269 27.64 -21.71 -13.74
CA ILE A 269 26.93 -20.99 -14.80
C ILE A 269 27.79 -19.84 -15.32
N LEU A 270 28.31 -19.00 -14.43
CA LEU A 270 29.08 -17.82 -14.78
C LEU A 270 30.46 -18.15 -15.37
N ARG A 271 31.03 -19.34 -15.08
CA ARG A 271 32.26 -19.81 -15.74
C ARG A 271 32.05 -20.24 -17.19
N SER A 272 30.80 -20.53 -17.59
CA SER A 272 30.52 -20.92 -18.98
C SER A 272 30.82 -19.79 -19.96
N ASP A 273 31.64 -20.04 -20.99
CA ASP A 273 31.96 -19.05 -22.04
C ASP A 273 30.74 -18.58 -22.86
N LYS A 274 29.63 -19.32 -22.73
CA LYS A 274 28.37 -18.99 -23.41
C LYS A 274 27.62 -17.86 -22.71
N ILE A 275 27.79 -17.69 -21.41
CA ILE A 275 27.16 -16.61 -20.61
C ILE A 275 28.10 -15.40 -20.60
N LYS A 276 27.72 -14.35 -21.35
CA LYS A 276 28.50 -13.09 -21.48
C LYS A 276 27.79 -11.90 -20.81
N ASP A 277 26.51 -11.94 -20.74
CA ASP A 277 25.63 -10.95 -20.16
C ASP A 277 24.47 -11.67 -19.45
N LEU A 278 23.76 -11.00 -18.56
CA LEU A 278 22.68 -11.59 -17.79
C LEU A 278 21.64 -10.52 -17.43
N VAL A 279 20.38 -10.86 -17.59
CA VAL A 279 19.25 -10.11 -17.01
C VAL A 279 18.78 -10.86 -15.77
N VAL A 280 18.67 -10.13 -14.65
CA VAL A 280 18.15 -10.67 -13.37
C VAL A 280 16.73 -10.16 -13.18
N MET A 281 15.80 -11.06 -12.89
CA MET A 281 14.41 -10.73 -12.59
C MET A 281 14.01 -11.31 -11.25
N ASN A 282 13.48 -10.47 -10.36
CA ASN A 282 13.06 -10.89 -9.04
C ASN A 282 11.54 -10.78 -8.92
N ASP A 283 10.86 -11.91 -8.68
CA ASP A 283 9.43 -11.87 -8.32
C ASP A 283 9.30 -11.68 -6.80
N GLU A 284 8.28 -10.93 -6.39
CA GLU A 284 8.05 -10.49 -5.00
C GLU A 284 9.30 -9.84 -4.36
N ALA A 285 9.89 -8.91 -5.10
CA ALA A 285 11.19 -8.30 -4.78
C ALA A 285 11.23 -7.46 -3.49
N HIS A 286 10.10 -7.28 -2.79
CA HIS A 286 10.10 -6.61 -1.48
C HIS A 286 10.94 -7.34 -0.42
N HIS A 287 11.32 -8.59 -0.66
CA HIS A 287 12.28 -9.31 0.17
C HIS A 287 13.72 -8.81 0.01
N ILE A 288 14.03 -7.99 -1.01
CA ILE A 288 15.36 -7.40 -1.24
C ILE A 288 15.42 -5.98 -0.65
N HIS A 289 14.86 -5.79 0.53
CA HIS A 289 14.70 -4.47 1.14
C HIS A 289 15.96 -3.92 1.84
N ASP A 290 17.01 -4.74 1.98
CA ASP A 290 18.25 -4.38 2.66
C ASP A 290 19.46 -4.95 1.90
N SER A 291 20.44 -4.09 1.63
CA SER A 291 21.69 -4.49 0.96
C SER A 291 22.54 -5.49 1.77
N SER A 292 22.29 -5.62 3.08
CA SER A 292 22.93 -6.62 3.94
C SER A 292 22.38 -8.04 3.77
N LEU A 293 21.23 -8.20 3.11
CA LEU A 293 20.59 -9.49 2.90
C LEU A 293 21.38 -10.37 1.93
N ALA A 294 21.39 -11.66 2.20
CA ALA A 294 22.05 -12.65 1.35
C ALA A 294 21.59 -12.58 -0.11
N TRP A 295 20.31 -12.26 -0.34
CA TRP A 295 19.77 -12.10 -1.68
C TRP A 295 20.44 -10.97 -2.47
N PHE A 296 20.52 -9.77 -1.88
CA PHE A 296 21.18 -8.63 -2.53
C PHE A 296 22.66 -8.92 -2.79
N ARG A 297 23.37 -9.47 -1.79
CA ARG A 297 24.80 -9.85 -1.92
C ARG A 297 25.02 -10.87 -3.04
N SER A 298 24.14 -11.85 -3.17
CA SER A 298 24.23 -12.82 -4.27
C SER A 298 24.14 -12.17 -5.64
N ILE A 299 23.25 -11.17 -5.82
CA ILE A 299 23.14 -10.42 -7.06
C ILE A 299 24.38 -9.55 -7.30
N GLU A 300 24.91 -8.92 -6.26
CA GLU A 300 26.14 -8.15 -6.32
C GLU A 300 27.35 -9.01 -6.71
N ASP A 301 27.48 -10.20 -6.12
CA ASP A 301 28.53 -11.17 -6.46
C ASP A 301 28.42 -11.62 -7.93
N ILE A 302 27.19 -11.84 -8.44
CA ILE A 302 26.95 -12.14 -9.86
C ILE A 302 27.47 -11.00 -10.72
N SER A 303 27.10 -9.77 -10.41
CA SER A 303 27.50 -8.58 -11.16
C SER A 303 29.03 -8.42 -11.19
N ASN A 304 29.68 -8.58 -10.04
CA ASN A 304 31.13 -8.50 -9.91
C ASN A 304 31.85 -9.57 -10.69
N LYS A 305 31.39 -10.83 -10.64
CA LYS A 305 31.97 -11.95 -11.41
C LYS A 305 31.81 -11.76 -12.92
N LEU A 306 30.63 -11.29 -13.40
CA LEU A 306 30.43 -10.93 -14.79
C LEU A 306 31.36 -9.80 -15.22
N LYS A 307 31.50 -8.76 -14.40
CA LYS A 307 32.36 -7.60 -14.66
C LYS A 307 33.84 -8.01 -14.80
N LEU A 308 34.32 -8.89 -13.93
CA LEU A 308 35.68 -9.44 -14.02
C LEU A 308 35.90 -10.24 -15.32
N LYS A 309 34.88 -10.99 -15.77
CA LYS A 309 34.96 -11.84 -16.96
C LYS A 309 34.81 -11.08 -18.28
N THR A 310 33.87 -10.14 -18.35
CA THR A 310 33.43 -9.52 -19.61
C THR A 310 33.62 -8.02 -19.68
N GLY A 311 34.07 -7.39 -18.57
CA GLY A 311 34.13 -5.93 -18.42
C GLY A 311 32.77 -5.28 -18.14
N LYS A 312 31.68 -6.02 -18.20
CA LYS A 312 30.30 -5.53 -17.96
C LYS A 312 29.67 -6.35 -16.82
N GLY A 313 28.91 -5.70 -15.94
CA GLY A 313 28.14 -6.37 -14.91
C GLY A 313 26.79 -6.94 -15.43
N ILE A 314 25.81 -7.01 -14.56
CA ILE A 314 24.44 -7.37 -14.95
C ILE A 314 23.91 -6.34 -15.96
N SER A 315 23.26 -6.82 -17.04
CA SER A 315 22.69 -5.95 -18.08
C SER A 315 21.51 -5.14 -17.56
N LEU A 316 20.60 -5.81 -16.85
CA LEU A 316 19.41 -5.23 -16.25
C LEU A 316 18.96 -6.09 -15.08
N GLN A 317 18.59 -5.44 -13.98
CA GLN A 317 17.80 -6.05 -12.91
C GLN A 317 16.39 -5.47 -12.92
N ALA A 318 15.39 -6.32 -13.09
CA ALA A 318 13.97 -5.95 -13.03
C ALA A 318 13.31 -6.62 -11.80
N ASP A 319 12.83 -5.81 -10.90
CA ASP A 319 12.25 -6.21 -9.61
C ASP A 319 10.73 -6.02 -9.65
N PHE A 320 9.97 -7.09 -9.48
CA PHE A 320 8.51 -7.07 -9.52
C PHE A 320 7.93 -7.25 -8.12
N SER A 321 7.10 -6.30 -7.66
CA SER A 321 6.43 -6.42 -6.36
C SER A 321 5.13 -5.61 -6.32
N ALA A 322 4.18 -6.04 -5.49
CA ALA A 322 3.03 -5.21 -5.13
C ALA A 322 3.42 -4.16 -4.08
N THR A 323 4.35 -4.50 -3.21
CA THR A 323 4.73 -3.71 -2.04
C THR A 323 6.25 -3.54 -1.94
N PRO A 324 6.91 -2.84 -2.90
CA PRO A 324 8.36 -2.66 -2.88
C PRO A 324 8.76 -1.63 -1.81
N LYS A 325 8.73 -2.04 -0.54
CA LYS A 325 8.96 -1.18 0.62
C LYS A 325 10.09 -1.73 1.48
N HIS A 326 10.88 -0.81 2.02
CA HIS A 326 11.86 -1.10 3.07
C HIS A 326 11.15 -1.42 4.41
N ASN A 327 11.90 -1.92 5.40
CA ASN A 327 11.36 -2.22 6.73
C ASN A 327 10.76 -1.00 7.45
N ASN A 328 11.21 0.22 7.12
CA ASN A 328 10.65 1.47 7.61
C ASN A 328 9.39 1.94 6.85
N GLY A 329 8.93 1.17 5.87
CA GLY A 329 7.77 1.47 5.05
C GLY A 329 8.03 2.39 3.84
N ALA A 330 9.24 2.94 3.67
CA ALA A 330 9.58 3.75 2.50
C ALA A 330 9.61 2.89 1.23
N ILE A 331 9.09 3.40 0.12
CA ILE A 331 9.10 2.73 -1.18
C ILE A 331 10.55 2.72 -1.72
N PHE A 332 10.92 1.64 -2.41
CA PHE A 332 12.22 1.55 -3.07
C PHE A 332 12.40 2.71 -4.05
N VAL A 333 13.51 3.43 -3.92
CA VAL A 333 13.81 4.61 -4.75
C VAL A 333 13.86 4.27 -6.24
N GLN A 334 14.24 3.04 -6.60
CA GLN A 334 14.32 2.53 -7.97
C GLN A 334 12.95 2.26 -8.61
N THR A 335 11.84 2.57 -7.91
CA THR A 335 10.49 2.33 -8.42
C THR A 335 10.22 3.23 -9.63
N ILE A 336 10.05 2.61 -10.79
CA ILE A 336 9.85 3.31 -12.08
C ILE A 336 8.38 3.33 -12.53
N THR A 337 7.57 2.40 -12.01
CA THR A 337 6.14 2.32 -12.30
C THR A 337 5.34 2.13 -11.01
N ASP A 338 4.12 2.62 -10.97
CA ASP A 338 3.22 2.48 -9.83
C ASP A 338 1.79 2.21 -10.30
N TYR A 339 1.34 0.98 -10.12
CA TYR A 339 -0.06 0.60 -10.27
C TYR A 339 -0.59 0.15 -8.92
N PRO A 340 -1.10 1.10 -8.10
CA PRO A 340 -1.51 0.83 -6.73
C PRO A 340 -2.84 0.07 -6.66
N LEU A 341 -3.11 -0.54 -5.51
CA LEU A 341 -4.32 -1.33 -5.26
C LEU A 341 -5.61 -0.52 -5.50
N VAL A 342 -5.61 0.75 -5.17
CA VAL A 342 -6.76 1.65 -5.40
C VAL A 342 -7.15 1.76 -6.87
N GLU A 343 -6.19 1.84 -7.79
CA GLU A 343 -6.46 1.83 -9.24
C GLU A 343 -6.99 0.47 -9.69
N ALA A 344 -6.40 -0.62 -9.22
CA ALA A 344 -6.83 -1.98 -9.56
C ALA A 344 -8.29 -2.25 -9.12
N ILE A 345 -8.71 -1.74 -7.95
CA ILE A 345 -10.09 -1.80 -7.48
C ILE A 345 -11.01 -0.94 -8.37
N LYS A 346 -10.65 0.32 -8.64
CA LYS A 346 -11.44 1.24 -9.49
C LYS A 346 -11.63 0.71 -10.91
N GLN A 347 -10.64 0.00 -11.43
CA GLN A 347 -10.68 -0.63 -12.75
C GLN A 347 -11.32 -2.03 -12.73
N ASN A 348 -11.78 -2.49 -11.58
CA ASN A 348 -12.37 -3.83 -11.42
C ASN A 348 -11.43 -4.98 -11.85
N VAL A 349 -10.12 -4.74 -11.81
CA VAL A 349 -9.09 -5.77 -12.05
C VAL A 349 -8.99 -6.74 -10.88
N VAL A 350 -9.32 -6.26 -9.69
CA VAL A 350 -9.41 -7.05 -8.45
C VAL A 350 -10.76 -6.83 -7.76
N LYS A 351 -11.10 -7.69 -6.79
CA LYS A 351 -12.32 -7.56 -5.98
C LYS A 351 -12.31 -6.29 -5.14
N SER A 352 -13.49 -5.80 -4.79
CA SER A 352 -13.66 -4.69 -3.85
C SER A 352 -13.78 -5.22 -2.42
N PRO A 353 -12.96 -4.76 -1.45
CA PRO A 353 -13.07 -5.18 -0.06
C PRO A 353 -14.29 -4.53 0.60
N VAL A 354 -15.08 -5.35 1.32
CA VAL A 354 -16.28 -4.95 2.06
C VAL A 354 -16.10 -5.27 3.53
N LEU A 355 -16.31 -4.28 4.40
CA LEU A 355 -16.19 -4.39 5.84
C LEU A 355 -17.57 -4.32 6.52
N PRO A 356 -17.75 -4.90 7.73
CA PRO A 356 -18.97 -4.72 8.49
C PRO A 356 -19.13 -3.23 8.88
N ASP A 357 -20.36 -2.73 8.80
CA ASP A 357 -20.71 -1.39 9.28
C ASP A 357 -20.60 -1.31 10.82
N GLU A 358 -20.72 -0.12 11.36
CA GLU A 358 -20.60 0.15 12.80
C GLU A 358 -21.60 -0.67 13.62
N VAL A 359 -22.84 -0.78 13.15
CA VAL A 359 -23.92 -1.52 13.83
C VAL A 359 -23.59 -3.02 13.87
N SER A 360 -23.08 -3.56 12.79
CA SER A 360 -22.65 -4.97 12.74
C SER A 360 -21.45 -5.22 13.63
N ARG A 361 -20.49 -4.30 13.70
CA ARG A 361 -19.32 -4.40 14.59
C ARG A 361 -19.70 -4.39 16.06
N GLN A 362 -20.70 -3.61 16.46
CA GLN A 362 -21.17 -3.53 17.86
C GLN A 362 -21.88 -4.81 18.31
N LYS A 363 -22.40 -5.62 17.39
CA LYS A 363 -23.09 -6.90 17.69
C LYS A 363 -22.15 -8.06 17.93
N ILE A 364 -20.87 -7.93 17.60
CA ILE A 364 -19.86 -8.96 17.74
C ILE A 364 -18.79 -8.53 18.73
N SER A 365 -18.36 -9.45 19.60
CA SER A 365 -17.36 -9.14 20.62
C SER A 365 -16.48 -10.36 20.91
N GLU A 366 -15.26 -10.11 21.35
CA GLU A 366 -14.46 -11.14 22.01
C GLU A 366 -15.08 -11.45 23.37
N LYS A 367 -15.32 -12.75 23.63
CA LYS A 367 -15.78 -13.20 24.95
C LYS A 367 -14.57 -13.47 25.84
N ASP A 368 -14.73 -13.21 27.12
CA ASP A 368 -13.71 -13.55 28.12
C ASP A 368 -13.71 -15.08 28.35
N SER A 369 -13.01 -15.82 27.49
CA SER A 369 -12.90 -17.27 27.55
C SER A 369 -11.48 -17.71 27.21
N ALA A 370 -11.00 -18.75 27.91
CA ALA A 370 -9.75 -19.42 27.59
C ALA A 370 -9.90 -20.35 26.36
N ASP A 371 -11.12 -20.76 26.05
CA ASP A 371 -11.41 -21.52 24.84
C ASP A 371 -11.44 -20.60 23.62
N PHE A 372 -10.64 -20.95 22.63
CA PHE A 372 -10.48 -20.15 21.42
C PHE A 372 -11.81 -19.99 20.66
N VAL A 373 -12.56 -21.06 20.49
CA VAL A 373 -13.81 -21.01 19.74
C VAL A 373 -14.87 -20.20 20.46
N GLU A 374 -14.99 -20.33 21.78
CA GLU A 374 -15.90 -19.52 22.59
C GLU A 374 -15.53 -18.03 22.53
N ARG A 375 -14.21 -17.73 22.58
CA ARG A 375 -13.71 -16.35 22.50
C ARG A 375 -14.08 -15.66 21.19
N TYR A 376 -13.92 -16.33 20.07
CA TYR A 376 -14.09 -15.75 18.73
C TYR A 376 -15.35 -16.22 18.00
N ARG A 377 -16.27 -16.86 18.69
CA ARG A 377 -17.50 -17.45 18.12
C ARG A 377 -18.27 -16.45 17.26
N ASP A 378 -18.46 -15.24 17.72
CA ASP A 378 -19.28 -14.23 17.04
C ASP A 378 -18.66 -13.84 15.68
N TYR A 379 -17.33 -13.73 15.60
CA TYR A 379 -16.59 -13.43 14.35
C TYR A 379 -16.65 -14.60 13.36
N ILE A 380 -16.47 -15.83 13.84
CA ILE A 380 -16.56 -17.06 13.00
C ILE A 380 -17.97 -17.18 12.45
N GLN A 381 -18.98 -16.98 13.29
CA GLN A 381 -20.38 -17.07 12.90
C GLN A 381 -20.75 -15.98 11.88
N LEU A 382 -20.32 -14.74 12.08
CA LEU A 382 -20.57 -13.66 11.13
C LEU A 382 -19.90 -13.96 9.78
N GLY A 383 -18.64 -14.38 9.80
CA GLY A 383 -17.92 -14.76 8.58
C GLY A 383 -18.61 -15.90 7.82
N TYR A 384 -19.08 -16.92 8.52
CA TYR A 384 -19.84 -18.00 7.91
C TYR A 384 -21.15 -17.51 7.28
N LEU A 385 -21.92 -16.67 7.96
CA LEU A 385 -23.20 -16.15 7.44
C LEU A 385 -23.00 -15.31 6.17
N GLU A 386 -21.95 -14.49 6.11
CA GLU A 386 -21.66 -13.71 4.93
C GLU A 386 -21.14 -14.57 3.77
N TRP A 387 -20.32 -15.60 4.08
CA TRP A 387 -19.90 -16.59 3.09
C TRP A 387 -21.09 -17.42 2.57
N GLU A 388 -22.00 -17.84 3.44
CA GLU A 388 -23.19 -18.62 3.06
C GLU A 388 -24.08 -17.87 2.07
N LYS A 389 -24.28 -16.55 2.25
CA LYS A 389 -25.00 -15.70 1.28
C LYS A 389 -24.33 -15.74 -0.10
N GLN A 390 -23.02 -15.56 -0.15
CA GLN A 390 -22.26 -15.59 -1.41
C GLN A 390 -22.24 -17.00 -2.02
N TYR A 391 -22.18 -18.03 -1.19
CA TYR A 391 -22.25 -19.43 -1.64
C TYR A 391 -23.58 -19.71 -2.31
N GLU A 392 -24.71 -19.30 -1.74
CA GLU A 392 -26.03 -19.49 -2.35
C GLU A 392 -26.16 -18.76 -3.70
N GLU A 393 -25.55 -17.60 -3.85
CA GLU A 393 -25.54 -16.83 -5.10
C GLU A 393 -24.64 -17.44 -6.18
N LEU A 394 -23.49 -17.96 -5.82
CA LEU A 394 -22.41 -18.33 -6.75
C LEU A 394 -22.23 -19.84 -6.98
N LYS A 395 -22.79 -20.72 -6.13
CA LYS A 395 -22.53 -22.17 -6.13
C LYS A 395 -22.76 -22.88 -7.47
N ASN A 396 -23.63 -22.33 -8.32
CA ASN A 396 -23.90 -22.90 -9.65
C ASN A 396 -22.88 -22.44 -10.73
N MET A 397 -22.01 -21.47 -10.39
CA MET A 397 -21.00 -20.94 -11.30
C MET A 397 -19.58 -21.31 -10.83
N LYS A 398 -19.30 -21.05 -9.56
CA LYS A 398 -18.01 -21.34 -8.90
C LYS A 398 -18.24 -21.53 -7.40
N THR A 399 -17.43 -22.36 -6.76
CA THR A 399 -17.49 -22.59 -5.31
C THR A 399 -16.74 -21.49 -4.56
N PRO A 400 -17.44 -20.58 -3.82
CA PRO A 400 -16.79 -19.59 -2.96
C PRO A 400 -16.06 -20.25 -1.80
N ILE A 401 -14.94 -19.69 -1.37
CA ILE A 401 -14.14 -20.15 -0.23
C ILE A 401 -14.23 -19.16 0.92
N LEU A 402 -14.52 -19.73 2.12
CA LEU A 402 -14.35 -19.04 3.40
C LEU A 402 -12.91 -19.23 3.88
N PHE A 403 -12.20 -18.13 4.17
CA PHE A 403 -10.82 -18.19 4.68
C PHE A 403 -10.75 -17.66 6.12
N ILE A 404 -10.28 -18.50 7.07
CA ILE A 404 -10.14 -18.12 8.49
C ILE A 404 -8.66 -18.10 8.87
N MET A 405 -8.20 -17.00 9.44
CA MET A 405 -6.84 -16.82 9.95
C MET A 405 -6.80 -16.90 11.47
N THR A 406 -5.93 -17.76 12.00
CA THR A 406 -5.71 -17.99 13.43
C THR A 406 -4.27 -17.67 13.85
N MET A 407 -3.95 -17.78 15.14
CA MET A 407 -2.60 -17.52 15.67
C MET A 407 -1.73 -18.77 15.77
N SER A 408 -2.33 -19.94 15.92
CA SER A 408 -1.61 -21.19 16.14
C SER A 408 -2.28 -22.37 15.42
N THR A 409 -1.52 -23.43 15.21
CA THR A 409 -2.00 -24.66 14.58
C THR A 409 -3.13 -25.31 15.41
N LYS A 410 -3.04 -25.25 16.74
CA LYS A 410 -4.08 -25.73 17.65
C LYS A 410 -5.40 -24.98 17.45
N GLU A 411 -5.34 -23.67 17.35
CA GLU A 411 -6.52 -22.82 17.10
C GLU A 411 -7.12 -23.08 15.71
N ALA A 412 -6.27 -23.33 14.71
CA ALA A 412 -6.73 -23.71 13.38
C ALA A 412 -7.52 -25.00 13.40
N ASP A 413 -7.05 -26.04 14.12
CA ASP A 413 -7.76 -27.30 14.29
C ASP A 413 -9.10 -27.11 15.04
N GLN A 414 -9.11 -26.30 16.10
CA GLN A 414 -10.32 -25.99 16.85
C GLN A 414 -11.36 -25.26 15.99
N ALA A 415 -10.94 -24.27 15.21
CA ALA A 415 -11.83 -23.54 14.30
C ALA A 415 -12.39 -24.45 13.20
N ALA A 416 -11.56 -25.30 12.61
CA ALA A 416 -11.98 -26.25 11.57
C ALA A 416 -13.00 -27.25 12.13
N ALA A 417 -12.72 -27.87 13.27
CA ALA A 417 -13.65 -28.79 13.93
C ALA A 417 -14.99 -28.10 14.28
N PHE A 418 -14.95 -26.88 14.77
CA PHE A 418 -16.15 -26.09 15.04
C PHE A 418 -16.99 -25.83 13.79
N LEU A 419 -16.35 -25.44 12.68
CA LEU A 419 -17.04 -25.23 11.41
C LEU A 419 -17.74 -26.50 10.91
N GLU A 420 -17.04 -27.62 10.91
CA GLU A 420 -17.59 -28.89 10.43
C GLU A 420 -18.73 -29.44 11.31
N MET A 421 -18.64 -29.24 12.63
CA MET A 421 -19.66 -29.67 13.57
C MET A 421 -20.93 -28.84 13.56
N ASN A 422 -20.82 -27.53 13.36
CA ASN A 422 -21.94 -26.62 13.53
C ASN A 422 -22.59 -26.16 12.21
N TYR A 423 -21.89 -26.31 11.07
CA TYR A 423 -22.40 -25.86 9.78
C TYR A 423 -22.47 -27.01 8.75
N PRO A 424 -23.65 -27.52 8.45
CA PRO A 424 -23.83 -28.67 7.56
C PRO A 424 -23.19 -28.50 6.16
N LEU A 425 -23.17 -27.28 5.63
CA LEU A 425 -22.56 -26.97 4.32
C LEU A 425 -21.04 -27.15 4.31
N LEU A 426 -20.39 -27.08 5.47
CA LEU A 426 -18.94 -27.21 5.63
C LEU A 426 -18.51 -28.60 6.13
N LYS A 427 -19.45 -29.53 6.38
CA LYS A 427 -19.11 -30.87 6.85
C LYS A 427 -18.19 -31.58 5.84
N ASN A 428 -17.04 -32.05 6.30
CA ASN A 428 -15.97 -32.67 5.48
C ASN A 428 -15.48 -31.80 4.30
N SER A 429 -15.61 -30.47 4.42
CA SER A 429 -15.25 -29.53 3.37
C SER A 429 -14.34 -28.40 3.87
N VAL A 430 -13.68 -28.60 5.02
CA VAL A 430 -12.74 -27.65 5.61
C VAL A 430 -11.31 -28.17 5.41
N LEU A 431 -10.48 -27.37 4.73
CA LEU A 431 -9.04 -27.63 4.60
C LEU A 431 -8.29 -26.92 5.71
N THR A 432 -7.64 -27.66 6.60
CA THR A 432 -6.78 -27.06 7.64
C THR A 432 -5.33 -27.08 7.17
N ILE A 433 -4.69 -25.91 7.16
CA ILE A 433 -3.32 -25.75 6.71
C ILE A 433 -2.45 -25.30 7.86
N HIS A 434 -1.56 -26.20 8.29
CA HIS A 434 -0.57 -25.89 9.32
C HIS A 434 0.63 -25.18 8.71
N THR A 435 0.74 -23.89 9.00
CA THR A 435 1.88 -23.05 8.59
C THR A 435 2.75 -22.72 9.82
N ASN A 436 4.02 -22.38 9.60
CA ASN A 436 4.83 -21.79 10.67
C ASN A 436 4.39 -20.35 10.97
N ASN A 437 4.98 -19.72 12.02
CA ASN A 437 4.66 -18.33 12.41
C ASN A 437 4.93 -17.29 11.33
N SER A 438 5.66 -17.68 10.28
CA SER A 438 5.95 -16.85 9.12
C SER A 438 5.06 -17.13 7.91
N GLY A 439 4.06 -18.03 8.03
CA GLY A 439 3.11 -18.37 6.95
C GLY A 439 3.62 -19.40 5.95
N GLU A 440 4.75 -20.05 6.22
CA GLU A 440 5.26 -21.15 5.40
C GLU A 440 4.70 -22.48 5.85
N ILE A 441 4.30 -23.32 4.92
CA ILE A 441 3.98 -24.72 5.21
C ILE A 441 5.28 -25.37 5.68
N LYS A 442 5.26 -26.01 6.86
CA LYS A 442 6.47 -26.62 7.45
C LYS A 442 7.15 -27.57 6.47
N GLU A 443 8.40 -27.29 6.14
CA GLU A 443 9.21 -28.14 5.25
C GLU A 443 9.91 -29.29 6.00
N THR A 444 9.92 -29.27 7.32
CA THR A 444 10.67 -30.19 8.16
C THR A 444 9.79 -31.33 8.67
N SER A 445 9.68 -32.38 7.90
CA SER A 445 9.38 -33.69 8.44
C SER A 445 10.45 -34.68 8.00
N SER A 446 11.03 -35.40 8.96
CA SER A 446 12.10 -36.34 8.74
C SER A 446 11.63 -37.72 8.22
N GLY A 447 10.32 -37.97 8.10
CA GLY A 447 9.72 -39.21 7.67
C GLY A 447 9.14 -39.21 6.27
N LYS A 448 9.24 -40.30 5.54
CA LYS A 448 8.68 -40.44 4.19
C LYS A 448 7.15 -40.27 4.14
N LYS A 449 6.41 -40.75 5.15
CA LYS A 449 4.96 -40.59 5.30
C LYS A 449 4.54 -39.13 5.54
N ASP A 450 5.35 -38.36 6.29
CA ASP A 450 5.04 -36.97 6.59
C ASP A 450 5.29 -36.09 5.35
N LYS A 451 6.28 -36.45 4.49
CA LYS A 451 6.51 -35.77 3.21
C LYS A 451 5.36 -35.98 2.23
N GLU A 452 4.83 -37.19 2.12
CA GLU A 452 3.68 -37.52 1.27
C GLU A 452 2.40 -36.82 1.74
N ALA A 453 2.18 -36.72 3.05
CA ALA A 453 1.07 -35.98 3.64
C ALA A 453 1.18 -34.48 3.37
N LEU A 454 2.39 -33.92 3.47
CA LEU A 454 2.66 -32.51 3.18
C LEU A 454 2.47 -32.16 1.70
N GLU A 455 2.93 -33.02 0.80
CA GLU A 455 2.70 -32.88 -0.65
C GLU A 455 1.22 -32.93 -1.00
N THR A 456 0.47 -33.79 -0.35
CA THR A 456 -1.00 -33.90 -0.50
C THR A 456 -1.71 -32.63 -0.05
N LEU A 457 -1.31 -32.06 1.11
CA LEU A 457 -1.86 -30.78 1.59
C LEU A 457 -1.50 -29.60 0.67
N ARG A 458 -0.28 -29.55 0.15
CA ARG A 458 0.14 -28.54 -0.82
C ARG A 458 -0.69 -28.62 -2.10
N LYS A 459 -0.84 -29.82 -2.64
CA LYS A 459 -1.66 -30.04 -3.83
C LYS A 459 -3.12 -29.66 -3.59
N ALA A 460 -3.70 -30.05 -2.44
CA ALA A 460 -5.06 -29.67 -2.08
C ALA A 460 -5.23 -28.13 -1.96
N ALA A 461 -4.21 -27.43 -1.42
CA ALA A 461 -4.21 -25.98 -1.32
C ALA A 461 -4.06 -25.29 -2.68
N ASP A 462 -3.27 -25.86 -3.59
CA ASP A 462 -3.07 -25.35 -4.96
C ASP A 462 -4.28 -25.60 -5.88
N ASP A 463 -5.00 -26.71 -5.66
CA ASP A 463 -6.14 -27.12 -6.49
C ASP A 463 -7.51 -26.71 -5.89
N ILE A 464 -7.52 -25.90 -4.84
CA ILE A 464 -8.75 -25.59 -4.08
C ILE A 464 -9.78 -24.81 -4.91
N ASP A 465 -9.36 -24.05 -5.91
CA ASP A 465 -10.22 -23.28 -6.82
C ASP A 465 -10.65 -24.05 -8.07
N GLN A 466 -10.27 -25.32 -8.18
CA GLN A 466 -10.74 -26.20 -9.24
C GLN A 466 -12.18 -26.61 -9.01
N ASP A 467 -12.94 -26.81 -10.10
CA ASP A 467 -14.37 -27.13 -10.04
C ASP A 467 -14.69 -28.44 -9.30
N MET A 468 -13.71 -29.35 -9.19
CA MET A 468 -13.84 -30.64 -8.51
C MET A 468 -13.32 -30.63 -7.07
N SER A 469 -12.89 -29.49 -6.53
CA SER A 469 -12.40 -29.39 -5.16
C SER A 469 -13.53 -29.67 -4.14
N PRO A 470 -13.32 -30.55 -3.16
CA PRO A 470 -14.32 -30.81 -2.11
C PRO A 470 -14.37 -29.71 -1.05
N TYR A 471 -13.38 -28.80 -1.05
CA TYR A 471 -13.21 -27.82 -0.01
C TYR A 471 -14.00 -26.54 -0.28
N LYS A 472 -14.62 -26.02 0.79
CA LYS A 472 -15.40 -24.78 0.81
C LYS A 472 -14.88 -23.78 1.84
N ALA A 473 -14.04 -24.23 2.74
CA ALA A 473 -13.37 -23.38 3.71
C ALA A 473 -11.91 -23.77 3.88
N VAL A 474 -11.08 -22.78 4.20
CA VAL A 474 -9.67 -22.94 4.57
C VAL A 474 -9.46 -22.31 5.93
N VAL A 475 -8.80 -23.03 6.82
CA VAL A 475 -8.35 -22.50 8.11
C VAL A 475 -6.83 -22.60 8.19
N SER A 476 -6.15 -21.49 8.45
CA SER A 476 -4.70 -21.43 8.49
C SER A 476 -4.19 -20.48 9.57
N VAL A 477 -2.96 -20.66 10.03
CA VAL A 477 -2.31 -19.78 11.02
C VAL A 477 -2.09 -18.37 10.45
N LEU A 478 -1.83 -18.26 9.16
CA LEU A 478 -1.72 -17.01 8.41
C LEU A 478 -2.37 -17.21 7.05
N MET A 479 -2.70 -16.13 6.36
CA MET A 479 -2.99 -16.26 4.94
C MET A 479 -1.75 -16.86 4.28
N LEU A 480 -1.92 -17.96 3.55
CA LEU A 480 -0.83 -18.72 2.94
C LEU A 480 0.11 -17.76 2.21
N ARG A 481 1.42 -17.97 2.37
CA ARG A 481 2.45 -17.08 1.83
C ARG A 481 2.40 -16.95 0.31
N GLU A 482 3.20 -16.05 -0.19
CA GLU A 482 3.40 -15.75 -1.60
C GLU A 482 3.44 -17.00 -2.47
N GLY A 483 2.78 -16.91 -3.63
CA GLY A 483 2.63 -18.03 -4.55
C GLY A 483 1.28 -18.75 -4.49
N TRP A 484 0.51 -18.64 -3.38
CA TRP A 484 -0.85 -19.16 -3.34
C TRP A 484 -1.77 -18.32 -4.22
N ASP A 485 -2.24 -18.89 -5.32
CA ASP A 485 -3.00 -18.21 -6.38
C ASP A 485 -4.43 -18.71 -6.44
N VAL A 486 -5.20 -18.49 -5.39
CA VAL A 486 -6.61 -18.90 -5.31
C VAL A 486 -7.51 -17.70 -5.59
N LYS A 487 -8.45 -17.88 -6.52
CA LYS A 487 -9.31 -16.80 -7.02
C LYS A 487 -10.68 -16.75 -6.35
N ASN A 488 -11.12 -17.87 -5.80
CA ASN A 488 -12.48 -18.06 -5.28
C ASN A 488 -12.63 -17.77 -3.78
N VAL A 489 -11.65 -17.16 -3.11
CA VAL A 489 -11.82 -16.62 -1.75
C VAL A 489 -12.77 -15.43 -1.80
N THR A 490 -13.90 -15.51 -1.11
CA THR A 490 -14.92 -14.46 -1.09
C THR A 490 -15.12 -13.85 0.29
N THR A 491 -14.74 -14.58 1.34
CA THR A 491 -14.84 -14.11 2.73
C THR A 491 -13.56 -14.43 3.49
N ILE A 492 -13.02 -13.44 4.20
CA ILE A 492 -11.88 -13.58 5.11
C ILE A 492 -12.33 -13.28 6.53
N VAL A 493 -11.94 -14.14 7.48
CA VAL A 493 -12.12 -13.92 8.92
C VAL A 493 -10.76 -13.85 9.60
N GLY A 494 -10.38 -12.68 10.10
CA GLY A 494 -9.11 -12.46 10.80
C GLY A 494 -9.28 -12.52 12.32
N LEU A 495 -8.78 -13.58 12.94
CA LEU A 495 -8.85 -13.81 14.40
C LEU A 495 -7.49 -13.55 15.08
N ARG A 496 -6.54 -13.04 14.34
CA ARG A 496 -5.20 -12.72 14.84
C ARG A 496 -5.09 -11.23 15.13
N PRO A 497 -4.57 -10.82 16.29
CA PRO A 497 -4.15 -9.44 16.50
C PRO A 497 -2.91 -9.14 15.62
N PHE A 498 -3.02 -8.18 14.73
CA PHE A 498 -1.89 -7.61 14.01
C PHE A 498 -1.45 -6.37 14.80
N GLY A 499 -0.32 -6.46 15.49
CA GLY A 499 0.26 -5.32 16.18
C GLY A 499 1.08 -4.44 15.23
N ALA A 500 1.43 -3.24 15.69
CA ALA A 500 2.29 -2.30 14.97
C ALA A 500 3.67 -2.91 14.58
N ASP A 501 4.11 -3.95 15.29
CA ASP A 501 5.36 -4.69 15.02
C ASP A 501 5.22 -5.78 13.94
N SER A 502 4.04 -5.93 13.33
CA SER A 502 3.84 -6.89 12.26
C SER A 502 4.54 -6.40 10.98
N LYS A 503 5.58 -7.13 10.54
CA LYS A 503 6.24 -6.88 9.25
C LYS A 503 5.36 -7.22 8.03
N ILE A 504 4.14 -7.72 8.26
CA ILE A 504 3.20 -8.11 7.21
C ILE A 504 2.35 -6.89 6.87
N LEU A 505 2.31 -6.53 5.60
CA LEU A 505 1.50 -5.41 5.11
C LEU A 505 0.03 -5.83 4.87
N PRO A 506 -0.94 -4.96 5.12
CA PRO A 506 -2.35 -5.25 4.86
C PRO A 506 -2.63 -5.71 3.42
N GLU A 507 -2.00 -5.07 2.44
CA GLU A 507 -2.12 -5.44 1.04
C GLU A 507 -1.68 -6.88 0.77
N GLN A 508 -0.63 -7.35 1.42
CA GLN A 508 -0.18 -8.75 1.31
C GLN A 508 -1.17 -9.72 1.94
N THR A 509 -1.79 -9.30 3.05
CA THR A 509 -2.74 -10.14 3.79
C THR A 509 -4.04 -10.35 3.02
N ILE A 510 -4.69 -9.28 2.57
CA ILE A 510 -5.97 -9.40 1.86
C ILE A 510 -5.82 -9.52 0.35
N GLY A 511 -4.68 -9.12 -0.21
CA GLY A 511 -4.44 -9.06 -1.66
C GLY A 511 -4.67 -10.39 -2.39
N ARG A 512 -4.46 -11.51 -1.72
CA ARG A 512 -4.75 -12.83 -2.28
C ARG A 512 -6.25 -13.08 -2.42
N GLY A 513 -7.05 -12.67 -1.43
CA GLY A 513 -8.50 -12.72 -1.51
C GLY A 513 -9.10 -11.76 -2.53
N LEU A 514 -8.35 -10.72 -2.91
CA LEU A 514 -8.81 -9.72 -3.89
C LEU A 514 -8.75 -10.22 -5.35
N ARG A 515 -8.12 -11.36 -5.64
CA ARG A 515 -8.09 -11.91 -6.99
C ARG A 515 -9.47 -12.32 -7.48
N LYS A 516 -9.79 -12.00 -8.74
CA LYS A 516 -11.10 -12.24 -9.31
C LYS A 516 -11.31 -13.69 -9.75
N MET A 517 -12.53 -14.20 -9.55
CA MET A 517 -13.01 -15.46 -10.07
C MET A 517 -13.49 -15.37 -11.52
N PHE A 518 -14.16 -14.28 -11.84
CA PHE A 518 -14.87 -14.06 -13.09
C PHE A 518 -14.17 -13.00 -13.95
N SER A 519 -14.75 -12.76 -15.13
CA SER A 519 -14.28 -11.74 -16.05
C SER A 519 -14.37 -10.32 -15.45
N LEU A 520 -13.71 -9.37 -16.12
CA LEU A 520 -13.73 -7.95 -15.73
C LEU A 520 -15.15 -7.34 -15.67
N GLU A 521 -16.08 -7.88 -16.44
CA GLU A 521 -17.45 -7.36 -16.52
C GLU A 521 -18.23 -7.54 -15.20
N MET A 522 -17.94 -8.60 -14.48
CA MET A 522 -18.60 -8.92 -13.22
C MET A 522 -17.93 -8.20 -12.06
N LYS A 523 -18.67 -7.46 -11.25
CA LYS A 523 -18.16 -6.89 -10.00
C LYS A 523 -18.13 -7.98 -8.94
N GLU A 524 -17.01 -8.13 -8.28
CA GLU A 524 -16.81 -9.11 -7.20
C GLU A 524 -16.40 -8.40 -5.92
N ASN A 525 -16.93 -8.86 -4.80
CA ASN A 525 -16.62 -8.36 -3.48
C ASN A 525 -15.83 -9.38 -2.68
N LEU A 526 -14.93 -8.89 -1.81
CA LEU A 526 -14.27 -9.65 -0.78
C LEU A 526 -14.80 -9.17 0.57
N VAL A 527 -15.55 -10.01 1.26
CA VAL A 527 -16.01 -9.70 2.61
C VAL A 527 -14.88 -9.93 3.60
N VAL A 528 -14.62 -8.95 4.45
CA VAL A 528 -13.57 -9.03 5.46
C VAL A 528 -14.18 -8.79 6.84
N VAL A 529 -14.12 -9.82 7.68
CA VAL A 529 -14.60 -9.82 9.07
C VAL A 529 -13.41 -10.10 10.00
N GLY A 530 -13.42 -9.62 11.22
CA GLY A 530 -12.36 -9.97 12.16
C GLY A 530 -12.38 -9.15 13.44
N THR A 531 -11.40 -9.40 14.30
CA THR A 531 -11.20 -8.65 15.53
C THR A 531 -11.00 -7.16 15.24
N PRO A 532 -11.27 -6.26 16.20
CA PRO A 532 -11.05 -4.83 16.02
C PRO A 532 -9.63 -4.51 15.53
N ALA A 533 -8.61 -5.17 16.09
CA ALA A 533 -7.22 -4.99 15.68
C ALA A 533 -6.96 -5.43 14.22
N PHE A 534 -7.62 -6.51 13.78
CA PHE A 534 -7.51 -6.94 12.38
C PHE A 534 -8.21 -5.97 11.43
N ILE A 535 -9.38 -5.48 11.78
CA ILE A 535 -10.12 -4.51 10.97
C ILE A 535 -9.34 -3.19 10.86
N GLU A 536 -8.80 -2.68 11.96
CA GLU A 536 -7.95 -1.48 11.96
C GLU A 536 -6.71 -1.67 11.07
N PHE A 537 -6.06 -2.84 11.17
CA PHE A 537 -4.94 -3.20 10.30
C PHE A 537 -5.34 -3.18 8.81
N VAL A 538 -6.49 -3.72 8.43
CA VAL A 538 -6.99 -3.67 7.05
C VAL A 538 -7.37 -2.24 6.66
N GLU A 539 -8.01 -1.49 7.55
CA GLU A 539 -8.39 -0.09 7.29
C GLU A 539 -7.21 0.85 7.12
N SER A 540 -6.00 0.46 7.55
CA SER A 540 -4.79 1.24 7.28
C SER A 540 -4.51 1.43 5.79
N LEU A 541 -5.06 0.58 4.90
CA LEU A 541 -5.03 0.79 3.44
C LEU A 541 -5.77 2.05 2.97
N LYS A 542 -6.59 2.68 3.81
CA LYS A 542 -7.17 4.01 3.52
C LYS A 542 -6.08 5.06 3.30
N THR A 543 -4.95 4.92 3.98
CA THR A 543 -3.80 5.81 3.78
C THR A 543 -3.21 5.69 2.37
N GLU A 544 -3.38 4.54 1.72
CA GLU A 544 -2.98 4.28 0.34
C GLU A 544 -4.12 4.56 -0.67
N GLY A 545 -5.18 5.24 -0.24
CA GLY A 545 -6.30 5.65 -1.08
C GLY A 545 -7.38 4.59 -1.30
N VAL A 546 -7.28 3.42 -0.66
CA VAL A 546 -8.30 2.39 -0.78
C VAL A 546 -9.56 2.81 -0.03
N GLU A 547 -10.66 2.89 -0.74
CA GLU A 547 -11.99 3.16 -0.16
C GLU A 547 -12.68 1.83 0.13
N PHE A 548 -13.08 1.65 1.38
CA PHE A 548 -13.82 0.47 1.81
C PHE A 548 -15.31 0.68 1.69
N GLN A 549 -16.01 -0.36 1.26
CA GLN A 549 -17.45 -0.41 1.36
C GLN A 549 -17.82 -0.95 2.75
N TYR A 550 -18.75 -0.29 3.44
CA TYR A 550 -19.29 -0.73 4.71
C TYR A 550 -20.70 -1.27 4.50
N SER A 551 -20.96 -2.47 5.00
CA SER A 551 -22.22 -3.16 4.77
C SER A 551 -22.80 -3.71 6.06
N PRO A 552 -24.13 -3.63 6.26
CA PRO A 552 -24.81 -4.38 7.30
C PRO A 552 -24.61 -5.87 7.10
N MET A 553 -24.11 -6.56 8.12
CA MET A 553 -23.81 -7.98 8.07
C MET A 553 -24.57 -8.76 9.15
N GLY A 554 -24.83 -10.06 8.89
CA GLY A 554 -25.49 -10.98 9.81
C GLY A 554 -26.87 -11.46 9.34
N LYS A 555 -27.62 -12.11 10.26
CA LYS A 555 -28.95 -12.67 9.93
C LYS A 555 -29.95 -11.59 9.50
N GLY A 556 -30.65 -11.83 8.40
CA GLY A 556 -31.76 -10.96 7.94
C GLY A 556 -31.32 -9.72 7.17
N THR A 557 -30.02 -9.48 6.97
CA THR A 557 -29.54 -8.42 6.08
C THR A 557 -29.63 -8.91 4.63
N ARG A 558 -30.23 -8.10 3.77
CA ARG A 558 -30.29 -8.37 2.32
C ARG A 558 -28.97 -7.99 1.67
N GLY A 559 -28.65 -8.66 0.55
CA GLY A 559 -27.52 -8.29 -0.30
C GLY A 559 -27.61 -6.85 -0.80
N THR A 560 -26.47 -6.33 -1.22
CA THR A 560 -26.19 -4.95 -1.57
C THR A 560 -27.09 -4.42 -2.71
N SER A 561 -28.04 -3.50 -2.42
CA SER A 561 -28.70 -2.71 -3.45
C SER A 561 -28.07 -1.32 -3.56
N ALA A 562 -27.74 -0.91 -4.77
CA ALA A 562 -27.28 0.44 -5.03
C ALA A 562 -28.38 1.47 -4.70
N VAL A 563 -28.04 2.47 -3.88
CA VAL A 563 -28.91 3.60 -3.54
C VAL A 563 -28.40 4.81 -4.32
N ILE A 564 -29.18 5.25 -5.31
CA ILE A 564 -28.83 6.45 -6.08
C ILE A 564 -29.44 7.65 -5.38
N VAL A 565 -28.60 8.60 -4.99
CA VAL A 565 -28.97 9.90 -4.43
C VAL A 565 -28.74 10.94 -5.51
N GLU A 566 -29.80 11.58 -5.95
CA GLU A 566 -29.78 12.58 -7.01
C GLU A 566 -30.80 13.70 -6.72
N VAL A 567 -30.68 14.79 -7.44
CA VAL A 567 -31.68 15.87 -7.37
C VAL A 567 -32.99 15.34 -7.91
N ASP A 568 -34.09 15.56 -7.17
CA ASP A 568 -35.39 15.00 -7.42
C ASP A 568 -36.19 15.90 -8.43
N GLU A 569 -35.60 16.09 -9.62
CA GLU A 569 -36.11 17.02 -10.64
C GLU A 569 -37.51 16.64 -11.18
N ASP A 570 -37.77 15.34 -11.21
CA ASP A 570 -39.04 14.80 -11.76
C ASP A 570 -40.21 14.83 -10.77
N ASN A 571 -39.99 15.29 -9.52
CA ASN A 571 -41.01 15.29 -8.49
C ASN A 571 -41.80 16.60 -8.45
N PRO A 572 -43.05 16.64 -8.99
CA PRO A 572 -43.83 17.85 -9.09
C PRO A 572 -44.28 18.44 -7.73
N ASN A 573 -44.08 17.69 -6.63
CA ASN A 573 -44.46 18.13 -5.29
C ASN A 573 -43.33 18.84 -4.55
N LYS A 574 -42.15 19.00 -5.17
CA LYS A 574 -41.01 19.69 -4.61
C LYS A 574 -40.73 21.01 -5.34
N ASP A 575 -40.69 22.08 -4.58
CA ASP A 575 -40.18 23.37 -5.05
C ASP A 575 -38.65 23.41 -4.82
N LEU A 576 -37.92 22.98 -5.84
CA LEU A 576 -36.43 22.84 -5.73
C LEU A 576 -35.76 24.18 -5.49
N ASP A 577 -36.31 25.31 -5.94
CA ASP A 577 -35.74 26.64 -5.69
C ASP A 577 -35.85 27.01 -4.19
N LYS A 578 -36.98 26.68 -3.58
CA LYS A 578 -37.22 26.90 -2.15
C LYS A 578 -36.40 25.96 -1.28
N LEU A 579 -36.15 24.73 -1.76
CA LEU A 579 -35.43 23.69 -1.02
C LEU A 579 -33.93 23.79 -1.19
N ASP A 580 -33.42 24.56 -2.14
CA ASP A 580 -31.97 24.72 -2.32
C ASP A 580 -31.33 25.48 -1.15
N ILE A 581 -30.13 25.09 -0.80
CA ILE A 581 -29.33 25.68 0.27
C ILE A 581 -28.00 26.14 -0.33
N PRO A 582 -27.73 27.44 -0.38
CA PRO A 582 -26.46 27.95 -0.85
C PRO A 582 -25.36 27.66 0.16
N ILE A 583 -24.37 26.89 -0.24
CA ILE A 583 -23.25 26.51 0.62
C ILE A 583 -22.00 27.26 0.16
N PRO A 584 -21.46 28.20 0.97
CA PRO A 584 -20.31 28.99 0.56
C PRO A 584 -19.01 28.17 0.58
N GLN A 585 -18.26 28.28 -0.49
CA GLN A 585 -16.88 27.78 -0.56
C GLN A 585 -15.91 28.92 -0.23
N MET A 586 -15.19 28.77 0.87
CA MET A 586 -14.21 29.76 1.30
C MET A 586 -12.78 29.32 0.93
N SER A 587 -11.88 30.30 0.81
CA SER A 587 -10.44 30.02 0.72
C SER A 587 -9.95 29.40 2.02
N PRO A 588 -8.94 28.48 2.00
CA PRO A 588 -8.34 27.95 3.20
C PRO A 588 -7.83 29.08 4.12
N ARG A 589 -8.22 29.02 5.40
CA ARG A 589 -7.74 29.97 6.42
C ARG A 589 -6.42 29.52 7.02
N ILE A 590 -6.30 28.21 7.26
CA ILE A 590 -5.11 27.59 7.84
C ILE A 590 -4.36 26.85 6.75
N TYR A 591 -3.09 27.16 6.56
CA TYR A 591 -2.24 26.47 5.60
C TYR A 591 -0.80 26.39 6.10
N ARG A 592 -0.02 25.46 5.56
CA ARG A 592 1.43 25.40 5.82
C ARG A 592 2.19 26.17 4.74
N GLU A 593 3.02 27.06 5.18
CA GLU A 593 3.97 27.75 4.34
C GLU A 593 5.39 27.26 4.67
N TYR A 594 6.05 26.63 3.70
CA TYR A 594 7.38 26.04 3.87
C TYR A 594 8.54 27.03 3.71
N LYS A 595 8.25 28.30 3.77
CA LYS A 595 9.25 29.36 3.67
C LYS A 595 9.57 29.82 5.09
N ASN A 596 10.77 29.92 5.49
CA ASN A 596 11.24 30.56 6.73
C ASN A 596 12.02 29.67 7.70
N LEU A 597 12.43 28.47 7.31
CA LEU A 597 13.32 27.63 8.14
C LEU A 597 14.63 28.35 8.49
N GLU A 598 15.02 29.33 7.67
CA GLU A 598 16.18 30.19 7.90
C GLU A 598 16.02 31.05 9.18
N LEU A 599 14.78 31.35 9.56
CA LEU A 599 14.46 32.13 10.76
C LEU A 599 14.58 31.34 12.07
N ILE A 600 14.79 30.03 12.02
CA ILE A 600 15.00 29.22 13.23
C ILE A 600 16.30 29.66 13.88
N ASP A 601 16.18 30.32 15.03
CA ASP A 601 17.30 30.66 15.89
C ASP A 601 17.43 29.65 17.03
N VAL A 602 18.41 28.77 16.90
CA VAL A 602 18.68 27.71 17.87
C VAL A 602 19.05 28.25 19.23
N SER A 603 19.66 29.44 19.29
CA SER A 603 20.08 30.09 20.53
C SER A 603 18.90 30.56 21.39
N ALA A 604 17.74 30.77 20.75
CA ALA A 604 16.49 31.16 21.40
C ALA A 604 15.66 30.00 21.93
N PHE A 605 16.10 28.75 21.72
CA PHE A 605 15.34 27.59 22.18
C PHE A 605 15.28 27.53 23.71
N GLN A 606 14.05 27.52 24.25
CA GLN A 606 13.78 27.26 25.65
C GLN A 606 13.54 25.77 25.87
N ASN A 607 14.61 24.98 25.96
CA ASN A 607 14.57 23.55 26.16
C ASN A 607 15.27 23.13 27.44
N GLU A 608 14.84 22.02 28.04
CA GLU A 608 15.64 21.30 29.03
C GLU A 608 16.92 20.77 28.38
N ARG A 609 18.00 20.67 29.13
CA ARG A 609 19.27 20.12 28.67
C ARG A 609 19.45 18.70 29.21
N ALA A 610 19.91 17.80 28.36
CA ALA A 610 20.25 16.45 28.77
C ALA A 610 21.55 16.42 29.58
N GLY A 611 21.60 15.61 30.64
CA GLY A 611 22.81 15.37 31.40
C GLY A 611 23.83 14.62 30.53
N PHE A 612 25.08 15.15 30.45
CA PHE A 612 26.16 14.49 29.75
C PHE A 612 26.78 13.39 30.64
N LYS A 613 26.70 12.14 30.22
CA LYS A 613 27.20 10.98 30.93
C LYS A 613 28.60 10.60 30.44
N SER A 614 29.41 10.06 31.35
CA SER A 614 30.70 9.44 30.99
C SER A 614 30.50 7.92 30.91
N PHE A 615 30.92 7.33 29.78
CA PHE A 615 30.81 5.90 29.49
C PHE A 615 32.21 5.27 29.51
N ASP A 616 32.31 4.02 29.92
CA ASP A 616 33.57 3.28 29.86
C ASP A 616 33.89 2.78 28.43
N ALA A 617 35.07 2.17 28.25
CA ALA A 617 35.55 1.75 26.94
C ALA A 617 34.67 0.67 26.27
N ASP A 618 33.94 -0.13 27.05
CA ASP A 618 33.09 -1.18 26.51
C ASP A 618 31.68 -0.62 26.20
N GLU A 619 31.18 0.28 27.03
CA GLU A 619 29.90 1.00 26.79
C GLU A 619 29.96 1.90 25.53
N LEU A 620 31.13 2.47 25.24
CA LEU A 620 31.34 3.28 24.04
C LEU A 620 31.25 2.50 22.73
N LYS A 621 31.40 1.18 22.77
CA LYS A 621 31.21 0.31 21.60
C LYS A 621 29.73 0.02 21.32
N GLU A 622 28.84 0.30 22.27
CA GLU A 622 27.43 0.07 22.15
C GLU A 622 26.70 1.34 21.70
N ILE A 623 26.25 1.39 20.45
CA ILE A 623 25.33 2.44 19.99
C ILE A 623 23.94 1.84 19.84
N VAL A 624 23.01 2.41 20.56
CA VAL A 624 21.60 1.99 20.56
C VAL A 624 20.79 2.99 19.77
N PHE A 625 20.28 2.58 18.60
CA PHE A 625 19.31 3.36 17.86
C PHE A 625 17.91 2.96 18.34
N THR A 626 17.25 3.84 19.07
CA THR A 626 15.82 3.71 19.40
C THR A 626 15.01 4.63 18.48
N ASP A 627 13.79 4.22 18.13
CA ASP A 627 12.84 5.15 17.52
C ASP A 627 12.36 6.22 18.54
N ILE A 628 11.57 7.18 18.06
CA ILE A 628 11.11 8.31 18.85
C ILE A 628 10.20 7.89 20.02
N ASP A 629 9.48 6.78 19.86
CA ASP A 629 8.57 6.23 20.87
C ASP A 629 9.31 5.46 21.98
N GLY A 630 10.65 5.44 21.96
CA GLY A 630 11.47 4.76 22.97
C GLY A 630 11.52 3.24 22.84
N LYS A 631 10.94 2.69 21.75
CA LYS A 631 11.02 1.27 21.47
C LYS A 631 12.37 0.93 20.84
N PHE A 632 12.97 -0.14 21.30
CA PHE A 632 14.25 -0.63 20.79
C PHE A 632 14.13 -0.96 19.29
N SER A 633 14.80 -0.20 18.44
CA SER A 633 14.87 -0.51 17.02
C SER A 633 16.11 -1.31 16.62
N HIS A 634 17.31 -0.93 17.10
CA HIS A 634 18.55 -1.66 16.80
C HIS A 634 19.63 -1.38 17.86
N LYS A 635 20.28 -2.44 18.34
CA LYS A 635 21.53 -2.36 19.09
C LYS A 635 22.66 -2.81 18.16
N THR A 636 23.59 -1.92 17.85
CA THR A 636 24.75 -2.24 17.04
C THR A 636 26.00 -2.11 17.89
N ILE A 637 26.80 -3.18 17.94
CA ILE A 637 28.11 -3.18 18.58
C ILE A 637 29.14 -2.96 17.48
N PHE A 638 29.82 -1.83 17.52
CA PHE A 638 30.92 -1.55 16.60
C PHE A 638 32.24 -2.20 17.12
N LYS A 639 32.79 -3.14 16.34
CA LYS A 639 34.03 -3.82 16.73
C LYS A 639 35.24 -2.94 16.57
N ASP A 640 35.32 -2.05 15.57
CA ASP A 640 36.54 -1.33 15.22
C ASP A 640 36.40 0.10 14.70
N THR A 641 35.18 0.66 14.53
CA THR A 641 34.99 2.03 14.00
C THR A 641 33.90 2.79 14.73
N VAL A 642 34.21 4.01 15.18
CA VAL A 642 33.19 4.97 15.66
C VAL A 642 32.43 5.55 14.44
N PRO A 643 31.10 5.65 14.46
CA PRO A 643 30.36 6.28 13.38
C PRO A 643 30.85 7.71 13.15
N ASP A 644 30.95 8.14 11.90
CA ASP A 644 31.20 9.54 11.58
C ASP A 644 30.04 10.38 12.12
N TYR A 645 30.32 11.35 12.99
CA TYR A 645 29.34 12.24 13.59
C TYR A 645 28.44 12.94 12.56
N ARG A 646 28.97 13.19 11.35
CA ARG A 646 28.22 13.80 10.24
C ARG A 646 27.06 12.91 9.80
N ASN A 647 27.23 11.60 9.80
CA ASN A 647 26.16 10.65 9.50
C ASN A 647 25.08 10.65 10.59
N VAL A 648 25.49 10.79 11.86
CA VAL A 648 24.56 10.86 12.99
C VAL A 648 23.74 12.16 12.94
N ILE A 649 24.38 13.29 12.69
CA ILE A 649 23.68 14.59 12.53
C ILE A 649 22.76 14.57 11.29
N SER A 650 23.22 13.98 10.19
CA SER A 650 22.38 13.80 8.99
C SER A 650 21.14 12.99 9.31
N PHE A 651 21.28 11.89 10.04
CA PHE A 651 20.15 11.05 10.48
C PHE A 651 19.16 11.85 11.33
N TYR A 652 19.63 12.64 12.30
CA TYR A 652 18.75 13.48 13.12
C TYR A 652 18.07 14.59 12.31
N THR A 653 18.82 15.22 11.41
CA THR A 653 18.27 16.26 10.52
C THR A 653 17.16 15.71 9.62
N ASP A 654 17.41 14.56 8.99
CA ASP A 654 16.41 13.86 8.18
C ASP A 654 15.19 13.47 9.00
N SER A 655 15.41 12.96 10.22
CA SER A 655 14.33 12.58 11.11
C SER A 655 13.50 13.79 11.57
N ILE A 656 14.13 14.95 11.86
CA ILE A 656 13.42 16.19 12.19
C ILE A 656 12.59 16.66 11.00
N LEU A 657 13.15 16.64 9.79
CA LEU A 657 12.42 16.99 8.57
C LEU A 657 11.20 16.08 8.37
N LYS A 658 11.38 14.78 8.53
CA LYS A 658 10.32 13.77 8.43
C LYS A 658 9.23 14.01 9.46
N GLU A 659 9.60 14.15 10.72
CA GLU A 659 8.68 14.42 11.84
C GLU A 659 7.91 15.73 11.65
N SER A 660 8.58 16.76 11.14
CA SER A 660 7.99 18.09 10.89
C SER A 660 7.30 18.16 9.52
N ARG A 661 7.28 17.08 8.73
CA ARG A 661 6.64 16.99 7.40
C ARG A 661 7.19 18.00 6.39
N LEU A 662 8.47 18.27 6.48
CA LEU A 662 9.17 19.17 5.58
C LEU A 662 9.82 18.37 4.46
N PHE A 663 9.61 18.82 3.23
CA PHE A 663 10.07 18.14 2.02
C PHE A 663 11.41 18.66 1.51
N SER A 664 11.86 19.79 2.02
CA SER A 664 13.14 20.40 1.70
C SER A 664 13.64 21.16 2.93
N GLY A 665 14.88 21.58 2.92
CA GLY A 665 15.46 22.35 4.01
C GLY A 665 16.55 21.64 4.77
N PHE A 666 17.02 20.46 4.29
CA PHE A 666 18.14 19.75 4.89
C PHE A 666 19.36 20.64 5.06
N ASN A 667 19.75 21.35 3.98
CA ASN A 667 20.91 22.25 4.01
C ASN A 667 20.74 23.42 4.98
N ILE A 668 19.50 23.80 5.29
CA ILE A 668 19.19 24.88 6.24
C ILE A 668 19.19 24.33 7.66
N LEU A 669 18.61 23.18 7.88
CA LEU A 669 18.48 22.59 9.23
C LEU A 669 19.75 21.89 9.70
N TYR A 670 20.51 21.25 8.84
CA TYR A 670 21.73 20.52 9.22
C TYR A 670 22.68 21.36 10.08
N PRO A 671 23.14 22.56 9.65
CA PRO A 671 24.01 23.39 10.47
C PRO A 671 23.35 23.87 11.77
N LYS A 672 22.00 23.99 11.80
CA LYS A 672 21.28 24.37 13.00
C LYS A 672 21.19 23.19 14.00
N VAL A 673 20.97 21.99 13.52
CA VAL A 673 21.01 20.75 14.32
C VAL A 673 22.41 20.54 14.88
N GLU A 674 23.45 20.71 14.07
CA GLU A 674 24.84 20.64 14.48
C GLU A 674 25.16 21.63 15.61
N SER A 675 24.75 22.89 15.43
CA SER A 675 24.92 23.96 16.42
C SER A 675 24.16 23.67 17.72
N PHE A 676 22.92 23.18 17.62
CA PHE A 676 22.10 22.82 18.79
C PHE A 676 22.74 21.71 19.60
N ILE A 677 23.20 20.64 18.96
CA ILE A 677 23.89 19.53 19.62
C ILE A 677 25.14 20.03 20.30
N THR A 678 25.92 20.88 19.65
CA THR A 678 27.19 21.38 20.15
C THR A 678 27.03 22.25 21.40
N TYR A 679 26.04 23.17 21.39
CA TYR A 679 25.98 24.25 22.40
C TYR A 679 24.76 24.23 23.30
N GLN A 680 23.65 23.59 22.90
CA GLN A 680 22.37 23.74 23.57
C GLN A 680 21.82 22.43 24.18
N LEU A 681 22.23 21.28 23.67
CA LEU A 681 21.61 20.01 24.02
C LEU A 681 22.03 19.49 25.39
N PHE A 682 23.29 19.69 25.82
CA PHE A 682 23.86 19.06 27.00
C PHE A 682 24.13 20.00 28.17
N LYS A 683 24.07 19.44 29.39
CA LYS A 683 24.57 20.03 30.63
C LYS A 683 25.49 19.06 31.37
N LYS A 684 26.45 19.59 32.13
CA LYS A 684 27.28 18.85 33.05
C LYS A 684 27.36 19.65 34.35
N ASP A 685 27.16 18.98 35.49
CA ASP A 685 27.16 19.61 36.82
C ASP A 685 26.21 20.84 36.87
N GLU A 686 24.99 20.70 36.33
CA GLU A 686 23.94 21.71 36.16
C GLU A 686 24.29 22.95 35.34
N ALA A 687 25.44 22.99 34.67
CA ALA A 687 25.87 24.07 33.78
C ALA A 687 25.77 23.64 32.31
N PRO A 688 25.51 24.57 31.36
CA PRO A 688 25.62 24.30 29.94
C PRO A 688 26.96 23.70 29.57
N PHE A 689 26.94 22.61 28.78
CA PHE A 689 28.14 21.86 28.41
C PHE A 689 28.29 21.82 26.88
N THR A 690 29.41 22.40 26.40
CA THR A 690 29.76 22.36 24.98
C THR A 690 30.44 21.03 24.66
N VAL A 691 29.93 20.32 23.66
CA VAL A 691 30.48 19.01 23.30
C VAL A 691 31.33 19.08 22.02
N VAL A 692 32.31 18.16 21.94
CA VAL A 692 33.08 17.92 20.71
C VAL A 692 32.42 16.80 19.95
N LEU A 693 31.89 17.09 18.75
CA LEU A 693 31.11 16.15 17.96
C LEU A 693 31.85 14.87 17.57
N SER A 694 33.16 14.96 17.33
CA SER A 694 34.01 13.79 17.01
C SER A 694 34.39 12.94 18.22
N ASP A 695 33.99 13.35 19.44
CA ASP A 695 34.26 12.57 20.65
C ASP A 695 33.32 11.37 20.72
N PRO A 696 33.84 10.13 20.88
CA PRO A 696 33.00 8.94 21.08
C PRO A 696 32.01 9.07 22.24
N GLN A 697 32.33 9.79 23.29
CA GLN A 697 31.46 10.07 24.42
C GLN A 697 30.22 10.86 23.95
N THR A 698 30.41 11.85 23.07
CA THR A 698 29.31 12.62 22.49
C THR A 698 28.38 11.74 21.67
N MET A 699 28.93 10.87 20.82
CA MET A 699 28.14 9.96 19.98
C MET A 699 27.32 8.99 20.83
N ARG A 700 27.92 8.46 21.91
CA ARG A 700 27.23 7.56 22.83
C ARG A 700 26.10 8.29 23.57
N ASN A 701 26.30 9.51 24.04
CA ASN A 701 25.28 10.32 24.68
C ASN A 701 24.14 10.65 23.70
N LEU A 702 24.43 10.94 22.43
CA LEU A 702 23.40 11.20 21.41
C LEU A 702 22.53 9.97 21.12
N SER A 703 23.03 8.77 21.38
CA SER A 703 22.24 7.53 21.20
C SER A 703 21.23 7.29 22.33
N GLU A 704 21.31 8.01 23.45
CA GLU A 704 20.38 7.91 24.58
C GLU A 704 19.00 8.53 24.24
N ALA A 705 17.94 8.00 24.83
CA ALA A 705 16.56 8.45 24.56
C ALA A 705 16.31 9.92 24.97
N GLY A 706 16.89 10.37 26.10
CA GLY A 706 16.68 11.74 26.61
C GLY A 706 17.18 12.81 25.64
N PRO A 707 18.46 12.82 25.22
CA PRO A 707 18.99 13.76 24.25
C PRO A 707 18.22 13.79 22.95
N LYS A 708 17.83 12.63 22.43
CA LYS A 708 17.00 12.51 21.23
C LYS A 708 15.65 13.22 21.39
N HIS A 709 14.94 12.91 22.46
CA HIS A 709 13.63 13.50 22.71
C HIS A 709 13.70 15.03 22.78
N ILE A 710 14.69 15.58 23.49
CA ILE A 710 14.90 17.02 23.58
C ILE A 710 15.19 17.63 22.21
N LEU A 711 16.05 17.00 21.41
CA LEU A 711 16.40 17.44 20.07
C LEU A 711 15.15 17.54 19.18
N TYR A 712 14.38 16.45 19.11
CA TYR A 712 13.19 16.39 18.25
C TYR A 712 12.10 17.36 18.68
N THR A 713 11.77 17.40 19.97
CA THR A 713 10.71 18.28 20.48
C THR A 713 11.04 19.75 20.32
N SER A 714 12.31 20.12 20.48
CA SER A 714 12.76 21.51 20.32
C SER A 714 12.64 21.98 18.87
N PHE A 715 13.16 21.20 17.93
CA PHE A 715 13.06 21.54 16.51
C PHE A 715 11.62 21.47 15.99
N LYS A 716 10.87 20.45 16.38
CA LYS A 716 9.46 20.32 15.98
C LYS A 716 8.64 21.53 16.42
N LYS A 717 8.79 21.94 17.68
CA LYS A 717 8.10 23.13 18.21
C LYS A 717 8.46 24.40 17.44
N ALA A 718 9.75 24.60 17.12
CA ALA A 718 10.21 25.75 16.36
C ALA A 718 9.71 25.75 14.91
N ILE A 719 9.74 24.59 14.26
CA ILE A 719 9.27 24.41 12.87
C ILE A 719 7.76 24.60 12.79
N ASP A 720 6.99 24.00 13.69
CA ASP A 720 5.52 24.15 13.72
C ASP A 720 5.11 25.61 13.93
N ALA A 721 5.82 26.35 14.78
CA ALA A 721 5.57 27.78 14.98
C ALA A 721 5.80 28.66 13.73
N LEU A 722 6.71 28.24 12.85
CA LEU A 722 7.06 28.99 11.63
C LEU A 722 6.29 28.54 10.39
N THR A 723 5.81 27.31 10.36
CA THR A 723 5.27 26.69 9.13
C THR A 723 3.75 26.67 9.08
N VAL A 724 3.05 26.85 10.19
CA VAL A 724 1.59 26.95 10.23
C VAL A 724 1.18 28.41 10.23
N THR A 725 0.49 28.83 9.17
CA THR A 725 0.00 30.20 9.01
C THR A 725 -1.53 30.22 9.08
N ASP A 726 -2.09 31.04 9.99
CA ASP A 726 -3.50 31.41 10.00
C ASP A 726 -3.63 32.82 9.41
N LYS A 727 -4.32 32.96 8.29
CA LYS A 727 -4.57 34.27 7.65
C LYS A 727 -5.49 35.19 8.46
N GLY A 728 -6.12 34.68 9.51
CA GLY A 728 -7.06 35.45 10.31
C GLY A 728 -8.41 35.74 9.63
N SER A 729 -8.52 35.57 8.34
CA SER A 729 -9.74 35.72 7.56
C SER A 729 -9.76 34.77 6.36
N ALA A 730 -10.95 34.45 5.90
CA ALA A 730 -11.17 33.68 4.66
C ALA A 730 -12.01 34.50 3.70
N GLU A 731 -11.83 34.29 2.42
CA GLU A 731 -12.61 34.94 1.35
C GLU A 731 -13.57 33.94 0.72
N VAL A 732 -14.80 34.37 0.41
CA VAL A 732 -15.76 33.54 -0.33
C VAL A 732 -15.31 33.46 -1.79
N LYS A 733 -15.07 32.24 -2.26
CA LYS A 733 -14.70 31.98 -3.65
C LYS A 733 -15.94 31.76 -4.51
N ASN A 734 -16.88 30.99 -4.02
CA ASN A 734 -18.07 30.55 -4.75
C ASN A 734 -19.14 30.03 -3.79
N PHE A 735 -20.34 29.76 -4.31
CA PHE A 735 -21.38 29.01 -3.62
C PHE A 735 -21.65 27.70 -4.34
N ILE A 736 -21.79 26.60 -3.59
CA ILE A 736 -22.28 25.33 -4.09
C ILE A 736 -23.81 25.41 -4.07
N SER A 737 -24.45 25.22 -5.21
CA SER A 737 -25.90 24.93 -5.27
C SER A 737 -26.08 23.42 -5.21
N LEU A 738 -26.90 22.93 -4.29
CA LEU A 738 -27.18 21.49 -4.16
C LEU A 738 -27.89 20.95 -5.41
N ARG A 739 -28.58 21.77 -6.16
CA ARG A 739 -29.25 21.42 -7.42
C ARG A 739 -28.26 21.07 -8.54
N LEU A 740 -27.02 21.50 -8.45
CA LEU A 740 -26.01 21.25 -9.45
C LEU A 740 -25.10 20.06 -9.09
N THR A 741 -25.39 19.35 -8.01
CA THR A 741 -24.66 18.15 -7.63
C THR A 741 -24.99 16.99 -8.58
N LYS A 742 -23.99 16.19 -8.89
CA LYS A 742 -24.15 14.98 -9.72
C LYS A 742 -24.78 13.84 -8.90
N PRO A 743 -25.43 12.88 -9.56
CA PRO A 743 -25.91 11.68 -8.87
C PRO A 743 -24.81 10.97 -8.11
N LYS A 744 -25.05 10.64 -6.84
CA LYS A 744 -24.15 9.83 -6.01
C LYS A 744 -24.71 8.42 -5.88
N VAL A 745 -23.85 7.45 -6.12
CA VAL A 745 -24.17 6.04 -5.87
C VAL A 745 -23.64 5.68 -4.49
N ALA A 746 -24.54 5.32 -3.59
CA ALA A 746 -24.26 4.74 -2.28
C ALA A 746 -24.67 3.25 -2.31
N GLU A 747 -23.89 2.40 -1.68
CA GLU A 747 -24.20 0.98 -1.61
C GLU A 747 -24.53 0.62 -0.16
N ASN A 748 -25.68 -0.01 0.08
CA ASN A 748 -26.11 -0.57 1.37
C ASN A 748 -26.31 0.42 2.52
N GLN A 749 -26.40 1.71 2.25
CA GLN A 749 -26.76 2.67 3.28
C GLN A 749 -28.26 2.71 3.50
N GLY A 750 -28.68 2.82 4.76
CA GLY A 750 -30.04 3.17 5.09
C GLY A 750 -30.37 4.56 4.52
N TYR A 751 -31.60 4.77 4.09
CA TYR A 751 -32.04 6.05 3.57
C TYR A 751 -33.49 6.37 3.94
N LEU A 752 -33.82 7.64 3.93
CA LEU A 752 -35.18 8.13 3.98
C LEU A 752 -35.52 8.90 2.69
N ILE A 753 -36.82 8.96 2.33
CA ILE A 753 -37.31 9.72 1.21
C ILE A 753 -37.79 11.08 1.74
N PRO A 754 -37.04 12.17 1.50
CA PRO A 754 -37.36 13.47 2.08
C PRO A 754 -38.36 14.24 1.21
N LYS A 755 -39.21 15.08 1.86
CA LYS A 755 -40.00 16.12 1.23
C LYS A 755 -39.35 17.50 1.35
N LYS A 756 -38.50 17.67 2.39
CA LYS A 756 -37.81 18.93 2.71
C LYS A 756 -36.34 18.93 2.24
N SER A 757 -36.03 18.23 1.14
CA SER A 757 -34.70 18.25 0.54
C SER A 757 -34.81 18.25 -0.98
N VAL A 758 -33.80 18.85 -1.64
CA VAL A 758 -33.68 18.78 -3.11
C VAL A 758 -33.42 17.36 -3.61
N PHE A 759 -32.84 16.50 -2.75
CA PHE A 759 -32.50 15.13 -3.11
C PHE A 759 -33.71 14.18 -3.03
N ASN A 760 -33.68 13.14 -3.88
CA ASN A 760 -34.67 12.05 -3.87
C ASN A 760 -34.55 11.15 -2.63
N LYS A 761 -33.34 11.07 -2.03
CA LYS A 761 -33.02 10.28 -0.82
C LYS A 761 -32.03 11.01 0.04
N ILE A 762 -32.14 10.83 1.36
CA ILE A 762 -31.10 11.18 2.33
C ILE A 762 -30.54 9.89 2.91
N ILE A 763 -29.24 9.68 2.74
CA ILE A 763 -28.51 8.55 3.31
C ILE A 763 -27.89 8.92 4.66
N GLY A 764 -27.75 7.94 5.55
CA GLY A 764 -27.02 8.10 6.82
C GLY A 764 -25.85 7.14 6.90
N ASP A 765 -24.75 7.60 7.47
CA ASP A 765 -23.58 6.78 7.73
C ASP A 765 -23.77 5.89 8.97
N ASN A 766 -24.75 6.27 9.82
CA ASN A 766 -25.18 5.52 11.00
C ASN A 766 -26.66 5.74 11.31
N GLU A 767 -27.21 4.97 12.27
CA GLU A 767 -28.62 5.06 12.68
C GLU A 767 -28.97 6.41 13.32
N PHE A 768 -28.03 7.03 14.05
CA PHE A 768 -28.27 8.32 14.68
C PHE A 768 -28.49 9.43 13.65
N GLU A 769 -27.68 9.47 12.61
CA GLU A 769 -27.86 10.43 11.51
C GLU A 769 -29.19 10.27 10.79
N LEU A 770 -29.63 9.04 10.52
CA LEU A 770 -30.93 8.78 9.91
C LEU A 770 -32.09 9.15 10.82
N SER A 771 -31.97 8.89 12.13
CA SER A 771 -32.96 9.31 13.13
C SER A 771 -33.04 10.82 13.20
N PHE A 772 -31.91 11.51 13.21
CA PHE A 772 -31.86 12.96 13.20
C PHE A 772 -32.45 13.56 11.90
N ALA A 773 -32.13 12.98 10.76
CA ALA A 773 -32.73 13.38 9.48
C ALA A 773 -34.24 13.17 9.46
N ALA A 774 -34.74 12.09 10.09
CA ALA A 774 -36.20 11.86 10.23
C ALA A 774 -36.85 12.90 11.14
N ASP A 775 -36.15 13.39 12.17
CA ASP A 775 -36.63 14.49 13.00
C ASP A 775 -36.67 15.81 12.26
N LEU A 776 -35.69 16.14 11.42
CA LEU A 776 -35.70 17.30 10.53
C LEU A 776 -36.87 17.26 9.55
N GLU A 777 -37.18 16.07 9.04
CA GLU A 777 -38.28 15.86 8.12
C GLU A 777 -39.65 16.02 8.79
N ASN A 778 -39.86 15.37 9.96
CA ASN A 778 -41.20 15.14 10.49
C ASN A 778 -41.50 15.93 11.77
N ARG A 779 -40.52 16.22 12.59
CA ARG A 779 -40.74 16.79 13.93
C ARG A 779 -40.65 18.31 13.96
N PHE A 780 -39.66 18.90 13.28
CA PHE A 780 -39.45 20.33 13.34
C PHE A 780 -40.24 21.11 12.31
N ASN A 781 -41.22 21.82 12.76
CA ASN A 781 -42.13 22.58 11.89
C ASN A 781 -41.49 23.81 11.25
N ASP A 782 -40.40 24.32 11.84
CA ASP A 782 -39.66 25.49 11.34
C ASP A 782 -38.54 25.12 10.35
N VAL A 783 -38.28 23.85 10.09
CA VAL A 783 -37.34 23.41 9.06
C VAL A 783 -38.03 23.49 7.69
N ILE A 784 -37.48 24.34 6.82
CA ILE A 784 -37.93 24.51 5.41
C ILE A 784 -37.23 23.49 4.51
N ALA A 785 -35.88 23.39 4.66
CA ALA A 785 -35.09 22.47 3.87
C ALA A 785 -33.90 21.94 4.69
N TYR A 786 -33.40 20.76 4.32
CA TYR A 786 -32.17 20.21 4.84
C TYR A 786 -31.47 19.31 3.83
N ALA A 787 -30.16 19.10 4.01
CA ALA A 787 -29.37 18.21 3.19
C ALA A 787 -28.26 17.55 4.00
N LYS A 788 -27.94 16.31 3.68
CA LYS A 788 -26.74 15.63 4.19
C LYS A 788 -25.53 16.09 3.37
N ASN A 789 -24.42 16.40 4.06
CA ASN A 789 -23.14 16.62 3.41
C ASN A 789 -22.56 15.26 2.96
N THR A 790 -22.78 14.89 1.73
CA THR A 790 -22.28 13.64 1.18
C THR A 790 -20.86 13.81 0.62
N ILE A 791 -19.96 12.88 0.96
CA ILE A 791 -18.55 12.90 0.57
C ILE A 791 -18.31 11.94 -0.60
N GLY A 792 -17.40 12.29 -1.51
CA GLY A 792 -17.00 11.47 -2.65
C GLY A 792 -17.58 11.94 -3.98
N ASP A 793 -17.44 11.12 -5.02
CA ASP A 793 -17.89 11.48 -6.37
C ASP A 793 -19.42 11.65 -6.41
N GLY A 794 -19.89 12.76 -6.97
CA GLY A 794 -21.30 13.16 -6.95
C GLY A 794 -21.80 13.75 -5.62
N GLY A 795 -20.97 13.78 -4.58
CA GLY A 795 -21.33 14.34 -3.27
C GLY A 795 -21.25 15.86 -3.19
N VAL A 796 -21.80 16.42 -2.11
CA VAL A 796 -21.73 17.86 -1.81
C VAL A 796 -20.30 18.30 -1.52
N ASN A 797 -19.51 17.44 -0.84
CA ASN A 797 -18.09 17.63 -0.56
C ASN A 797 -17.73 18.95 0.15
N PHE A 798 -18.61 19.47 0.98
CA PHE A 798 -18.32 20.65 1.78
C PHE A 798 -17.37 20.29 2.92
N LYS A 799 -16.30 21.06 3.06
CA LYS A 799 -15.22 20.80 4.03
C LYS A 799 -14.57 22.07 4.52
N MET A 800 -13.92 21.98 5.66
CA MET A 800 -13.06 23.01 6.21
C MET A 800 -11.81 22.42 6.84
N GLU A 801 -10.69 23.14 6.78
CA GLU A 801 -9.42 22.71 7.37
C GLU A 801 -9.37 23.06 8.86
N TYR A 802 -8.83 22.14 9.68
CA TYR A 802 -8.53 22.39 11.08
C TYR A 802 -7.16 21.82 11.46
N GLN A 803 -6.55 22.36 12.51
CA GLN A 803 -5.32 21.83 13.06
C GLN A 803 -5.65 20.77 14.12
N ALA A 804 -5.31 19.51 13.87
CA ALA A 804 -5.51 18.41 14.79
C ALA A 804 -4.59 18.50 16.02
N GLU A 805 -4.81 17.67 17.04
CA GLU A 805 -4.04 17.67 18.28
C GLU A 805 -2.53 17.46 18.05
N ASN A 806 -2.18 16.64 17.09
CA ASN A 806 -0.80 16.37 16.70
C ASN A 806 -0.17 17.44 15.80
N GLY A 807 -0.79 18.64 15.67
CA GLY A 807 -0.32 19.76 14.87
C GLY A 807 -0.62 19.65 13.36
N ASN A 808 -1.29 18.60 12.92
CA ASN A 808 -1.59 18.38 11.52
C ASN A 808 -2.78 19.19 11.04
N ILE A 809 -2.72 19.66 9.79
CA ILE A 809 -3.90 20.20 9.11
C ILE A 809 -4.68 19.02 8.55
N ARG A 810 -5.95 18.91 8.95
CA ARG A 810 -6.90 17.88 8.48
C ARG A 810 -8.15 18.54 7.94
N GLU A 811 -8.87 17.81 7.11
CA GLU A 811 -10.19 18.23 6.65
C GLU A 811 -11.28 17.72 7.60
N TYR A 812 -12.26 18.55 7.81
CA TYR A 812 -13.44 18.29 8.58
C TYR A 812 -14.68 18.49 7.72
N TYR A 813 -15.59 17.53 7.75
CA TYR A 813 -16.82 17.48 6.98
C TYR A 813 -18.00 17.45 7.94
N PRO A 814 -18.71 18.56 8.18
CA PRO A 814 -19.95 18.56 8.97
C PRO A 814 -21.03 17.72 8.31
N ASP A 815 -21.98 17.19 9.08
CA ASP A 815 -22.94 16.20 8.60
C ASP A 815 -24.10 16.79 7.81
N PHE A 816 -24.73 17.87 8.32
CA PHE A 816 -25.97 18.39 7.75
C PHE A 816 -25.96 19.89 7.56
N PHE A 817 -26.76 20.33 6.59
CA PHE A 817 -27.19 21.70 6.38
C PHE A 817 -28.68 21.80 6.66
N VAL A 818 -29.14 22.80 7.42
CA VAL A 818 -30.54 23.00 7.76
C VAL A 818 -30.92 24.45 7.48
N LYS A 819 -32.05 24.65 6.79
CA LYS A 819 -32.63 25.94 6.44
C LYS A 819 -33.95 26.15 7.21
N THR A 820 -34.06 27.26 7.96
CA THR A 820 -35.27 27.61 8.71
C THR A 820 -35.92 28.92 8.23
N SER A 821 -35.23 29.69 7.39
CA SER A 821 -35.77 30.81 6.62
C SER A 821 -34.93 30.99 5.38
N ASP A 822 -35.33 31.86 4.47
CA ASP A 822 -34.61 32.07 3.21
C ASP A 822 -33.14 32.52 3.45
N ASN A 823 -32.89 33.16 4.58
CA ASN A 823 -31.58 33.73 4.90
C ASN A 823 -30.91 33.11 6.15
N THR A 824 -31.46 32.04 6.74
CA THR A 824 -30.92 31.45 7.98
C THR A 824 -30.61 29.98 7.79
N PHE A 825 -29.35 29.65 7.92
CA PHE A 825 -28.79 28.32 7.74
C PHE A 825 -28.03 27.84 8.95
N PHE A 826 -28.05 26.56 9.18
CA PHE A 826 -27.31 25.90 10.25
C PHE A 826 -26.43 24.81 9.67
N ILE A 827 -25.20 24.77 10.14
CA ILE A 827 -24.27 23.68 9.83
C ILE A 827 -24.19 22.78 11.06
N VAL A 828 -24.61 21.55 10.89
CA VAL A 828 -24.82 20.63 12.00
C VAL A 828 -23.82 19.50 11.93
N GLU A 829 -23.18 19.25 13.04
CA GLU A 829 -22.39 18.05 13.31
C GLU A 829 -23.14 17.16 14.31
N THR A 830 -23.27 15.88 13.96
CA THR A 830 -23.85 14.85 14.82
C THR A 830 -22.76 13.89 15.26
N LYS A 831 -22.68 13.52 16.53
CA LYS A 831 -21.61 12.71 17.06
C LYS A 831 -22.12 11.56 17.95
N GLY A 832 -21.82 10.31 17.53
CA GLY A 832 -22.11 9.13 18.34
C GLY A 832 -21.10 8.97 19.49
N ARG A 833 -19.79 9.02 19.19
CA ARG A 833 -18.71 8.98 20.19
C ARG A 833 -17.71 10.08 19.91
N GLU A 834 -17.22 10.73 20.96
CA GLU A 834 -16.21 11.79 20.83
C GLU A 834 -14.81 11.22 20.55
N ASP A 835 -14.03 11.97 19.78
CA ASP A 835 -12.60 11.77 19.59
C ASP A 835 -11.79 12.98 20.14
N LEU A 836 -10.47 12.84 20.22
CA LEU A 836 -9.58 13.86 20.77
C LEU A 836 -9.58 15.17 19.94
N ASP A 837 -9.95 15.11 18.67
CA ASP A 837 -9.98 16.24 17.76
C ASP A 837 -11.33 16.99 17.75
N ASP A 838 -12.38 16.46 18.38
CA ASP A 838 -13.72 17.03 18.27
C ASP A 838 -13.82 18.47 18.79
N VAL A 839 -13.12 18.78 19.88
CA VAL A 839 -13.05 20.16 20.40
C VAL A 839 -12.50 21.12 19.34
N ARG A 840 -11.50 20.70 18.58
CA ARG A 840 -10.85 21.51 17.53
C ARG A 840 -11.74 21.65 16.30
N LYS A 841 -12.46 20.57 15.93
CA LYS A 841 -13.45 20.58 14.84
C LYS A 841 -14.59 21.53 15.17
N ILE A 842 -15.14 21.47 16.37
CA ILE A 842 -16.22 22.35 16.86
C ILE A 842 -15.76 23.82 16.84
N GLN A 843 -14.57 24.09 17.36
CA GLN A 843 -14.01 25.44 17.36
C GLN A 843 -13.80 25.95 15.93
N ARG A 844 -13.36 25.08 15.02
CA ARG A 844 -13.18 25.43 13.61
C ARG A 844 -14.52 25.73 12.92
N LEU A 845 -15.54 24.93 13.19
CA LEU A 845 -16.90 25.15 12.70
C LEU A 845 -17.44 26.51 13.16
N LYS A 846 -17.23 26.86 14.43
CA LYS A 846 -17.61 28.17 14.99
C LYS A 846 -16.90 29.30 14.23
N ILE A 847 -15.57 29.24 14.13
CA ILE A 847 -14.77 30.25 13.45
C ILE A 847 -15.20 30.38 11.98
N TRP A 848 -15.50 29.25 11.29
CA TRP A 848 -15.94 29.26 9.91
C TRP A 848 -17.27 30.03 9.75
N CYS A 849 -18.24 29.78 10.66
CA CYS A 849 -19.51 30.50 10.66
C CYS A 849 -19.33 32.00 10.97
N GLU A 850 -18.42 32.33 11.90
CA GLU A 850 -18.09 33.72 12.21
C GLU A 850 -17.46 34.42 10.99
N ASP A 851 -16.54 33.76 10.28
CA ASP A 851 -15.86 34.31 9.11
C ASP A 851 -16.84 34.58 7.98
N ILE A 852 -17.70 33.59 7.64
CA ILE A 852 -18.67 33.77 6.56
C ILE A 852 -19.69 34.86 6.87
N ASN A 853 -20.16 34.97 8.11
CA ASN A 853 -21.11 36.00 8.55
C ASN A 853 -20.50 37.42 8.56
N LYS A 854 -19.15 37.52 8.62
CA LYS A 854 -18.44 38.82 8.50
C LYS A 854 -18.23 39.24 7.05
N VAL A 855 -17.97 38.28 6.16
CA VAL A 855 -17.58 38.51 4.77
C VAL A 855 -18.80 38.81 3.87
N GLN A 856 -19.97 38.28 4.24
CA GLN A 856 -21.22 38.53 3.54
C GLN A 856 -22.36 38.78 4.55
N SER A 857 -23.40 39.48 4.16
CA SER A 857 -24.56 39.85 4.99
C SER A 857 -25.90 39.34 4.48
N GLU A 858 -25.89 38.65 3.37
CA GLU A 858 -27.11 38.09 2.72
C GLU A 858 -27.66 36.89 3.52
N TYR A 859 -26.75 36.07 4.02
CA TYR A 859 -27.08 34.81 4.72
C TYR A 859 -26.47 34.78 6.12
N SER A 860 -27.15 34.09 7.05
CA SER A 860 -26.66 33.84 8.41
C SER A 860 -26.40 32.35 8.59
N TYR A 861 -25.19 31.97 8.94
CA TYR A 861 -24.76 30.60 9.22
C TYR A 861 -24.46 30.42 10.71
N THR A 862 -25.06 29.40 11.33
CA THR A 862 -24.91 29.11 12.76
C THR A 862 -24.44 27.69 12.97
N PRO A 863 -23.38 27.44 13.78
CA PRO A 863 -22.88 26.12 14.07
C PRO A 863 -23.73 25.42 15.14
N VAL A 864 -24.00 24.14 14.93
CA VAL A 864 -24.72 23.28 15.87
C VAL A 864 -23.95 21.98 16.04
N TYR A 865 -23.73 21.57 17.30
CA TYR A 865 -23.03 20.33 17.64
C TYR A 865 -23.90 19.45 18.54
N ILE A 866 -24.22 18.25 18.09
CA ILE A 866 -25.18 17.37 18.74
C ILE A 866 -24.52 16.04 19.10
N LYS A 867 -24.35 15.79 20.40
CA LYS A 867 -23.95 14.48 20.91
C LYS A 867 -25.17 13.57 21.05
N GLN A 868 -25.04 12.35 20.61
CA GLN A 868 -26.13 11.36 20.67
C GLN A 868 -26.70 11.19 22.09
N GLU A 869 -25.82 11.04 23.10
CA GLU A 869 -26.26 10.88 24.48
C GLU A 869 -27.08 12.05 25.03
N ASP A 870 -26.73 13.27 24.65
CA ASP A 870 -27.43 14.47 25.08
C ASP A 870 -28.69 14.71 24.26
N TRP A 871 -28.70 14.28 23.00
CA TRP A 871 -29.86 14.29 22.13
C TRP A 871 -30.96 13.37 22.67
N GLU A 872 -30.64 12.11 22.92
CA GLU A 872 -31.59 11.10 23.43
C GLU A 872 -32.29 11.49 24.74
N LYS A 873 -31.63 12.30 25.58
CA LYS A 873 -32.18 12.81 26.84
C LYS A 873 -33.21 13.93 26.61
N ARG A 874 -33.13 14.68 25.52
CA ARG A 874 -33.85 15.94 25.30
C ARG A 874 -34.72 15.97 24.03
N GLU A 875 -34.51 15.08 23.11
CA GLU A 875 -35.17 15.11 21.80
C GLU A 875 -36.70 15.21 21.89
N LYS A 876 -37.31 14.52 22.86
CA LYS A 876 -38.78 14.47 23.02
C LYS A 876 -39.43 15.80 23.41
N ASP A 877 -38.68 16.69 24.01
CA ASP A 877 -39.13 17.99 24.48
C ASP A 877 -39.01 19.09 23.42
N LEU A 878 -38.27 18.81 22.31
CA LEU A 878 -37.96 19.78 21.27
C LEU A 878 -38.98 19.70 20.13
N LYS A 879 -39.61 20.83 19.79
CA LYS A 879 -40.64 20.95 18.73
C LYS A 879 -40.19 21.77 17.54
N THR A 880 -39.19 22.62 17.71
CA THR A 880 -38.63 23.47 16.66
C THR A 880 -37.12 23.33 16.60
N PHE A 881 -36.54 23.52 15.42
CA PHE A 881 -35.08 23.49 15.26
C PHE A 881 -34.41 24.69 15.94
N LYS A 882 -35.13 25.80 16.09
CA LYS A 882 -34.64 26.94 16.90
C LYS A 882 -34.45 26.59 18.38
N GLU A 883 -35.24 25.67 18.93
CA GLU A 883 -35.03 25.13 20.29
C GLU A 883 -33.77 24.24 20.36
N VAL A 884 -33.56 23.42 19.32
CA VAL A 884 -32.31 22.65 19.17
C VAL A 884 -31.11 23.59 19.21
N CYS A 885 -31.13 24.67 18.45
CA CYS A 885 -30.03 25.63 18.39
C CYS A 885 -29.76 26.37 19.72
N LYS A 886 -30.80 26.60 20.54
CA LYS A 886 -30.62 27.20 21.89
C LYS A 886 -29.82 26.29 22.84
N ILE A 887 -29.96 24.99 22.67
CA ILE A 887 -29.34 23.99 23.54
C ILE A 887 -28.00 23.52 22.97
N PHE A 888 -27.93 23.21 21.68
CA PHE A 888 -26.82 22.58 21.01
C PHE A 888 -26.02 23.53 20.10
N GLY A 889 -26.44 24.80 20.01
CA GLY A 889 -25.68 25.83 19.27
C GLY A 889 -24.31 26.08 19.92
N VAL A 890 -23.27 26.10 19.13
CA VAL A 890 -21.90 26.35 19.57
C VAL A 890 -21.77 27.85 19.83
N LYS A 891 -21.59 28.22 21.10
CA LYS A 891 -21.47 29.64 21.56
C LYS A 891 -20.04 30.17 21.46
#